data_bd4fd994ff713a75859ca2a8981033c4
#
_entry.id   bd4fd994ff713a75859ca2a8981033c4
#
_cell.length_a   1.000
_cell.length_b   1.000
_cell.length_c   1.000
_cell.angle_alpha   90.00
_cell.angle_beta   90.00
_cell.angle_gamma   90.00
#
_symmetry.space_group_name_H-M   'P 1'
#
loop_
_entity.id
_entity.type
_entity.pdbx_description
1 polymer ?
#
loop_
_entity_poly.entity_id
_entity_poly.type
_entity_poly.pdbx_seq_one_letter_code
_entity_poly.pdbx_strand_id
1 'polypeptide(L)'
;MKYKVLMTLMGLDIGGAETHVVELSKELKKQGYDIIVASNGGVYEQELAEAGIRHYKVPMNQRNVMKMMKSYMLLKKIIRKEKPDIVHSHARIPGFICGMLKKKLKFTFVTSAHWVFYTGMGLKYLTNWGQKVVAVSEDIKQYLMDNYHVRSENIFVTINGIDTDKFSPETDSTKVRQEFHLTGEEPTLVYVSRMDESRAMVARQLIEITPKLAEKIPGLRIIIVGGGDVFDELLEKSKGVNKKLGRECITMTGARTDINELVSVADVFVGVSRAALEAMAAGKTVIVAGNEGYIGLFGEDKLAMAQENNFCCRGCEMSEEDKLYRDTVYAFCNMTPEEREKAGAYGREVIFRYYSVTRMAQDSVKAYDAAWKESHEKQYHVVMSGYYGFNNTGDEAIMLSMHKNIQELGDNYHITVLSNKPAETREKYGIEAVYRFGVRDVLCAIRHSDALLSGGGSLLQDSTSTRSLMYYLSITAAAKFMRKKVMLYANGIGPVSGKRNRRLVKQVVNKADLITLREENSYEELLSMGVNPKKCFVTADPVFTMDGIAKEDAYRLLDKEGIPQDKPLVVVSVRNWRDMDKFISRFAKLCDTIVEKYNRNIVFLAMQMPNDITISEKVQKKMEQPAYILRGSYTPSEVMGIISTADFILSMRLHTLIFAARQHVPLVGFVYDPKIEYYLEKLEMPSGGDLKSFDMDHTLGLIDDIVKNKQAYVAKLEEKAKHLNQMAHRNEKYLMRLLEKRK
;
A
#
# COMPACT_ATOMS: atom_id res chain seq x y z
N MET A 1 8.74 21.91 1.70
CA MET A 1 10.18 22.28 1.88
C MET A 1 10.84 22.23 0.51
N LYS A 2 11.82 23.12 0.21
CA LYS A 2 12.59 23.01 -1.04
C LYS A 2 13.90 22.31 -0.75
N TYR A 3 14.08 21.12 -1.33
CA TYR A 3 15.25 20.27 -1.08
C TYR A 3 16.44 20.66 -1.96
N LYS A 4 17.64 20.38 -1.45
CA LYS A 4 18.86 20.31 -2.24
C LYS A 4 19.03 18.86 -2.71
N VAL A 5 18.95 18.62 -4.01
CA VAL A 5 18.93 17.27 -4.60
C VAL A 5 20.20 17.02 -5.42
N LEU A 6 20.87 15.92 -5.14
CA LEU A 6 21.97 15.41 -5.97
C LEU A 6 21.45 14.25 -6.85
N MET A 7 21.31 14.52 -8.14
CA MET A 7 21.01 13.50 -9.15
C MET A 7 22.29 12.75 -9.54
N THR A 8 22.25 11.42 -9.58
CA THR A 8 23.42 10.60 -9.99
C THR A 8 23.03 9.62 -11.08
N LEU A 9 23.77 9.62 -12.20
CA LEU A 9 23.55 8.76 -13.35
C LEU A 9 24.85 8.35 -14.02
N MET A 10 24.80 7.41 -14.96
CA MET A 10 26.00 6.86 -15.60
C MET A 10 26.68 7.86 -16.55
N GLY A 11 25.94 8.50 -17.44
CA GLY A 11 26.38 9.47 -18.43
C GLY A 11 25.31 10.52 -18.70
N LEU A 12 25.58 11.42 -19.63
CA LEU A 12 24.68 12.47 -20.13
C LEU A 12 24.62 12.47 -21.66
N ASP A 13 24.74 11.30 -22.27
CA ASP A 13 24.56 11.12 -23.71
C ASP A 13 23.05 10.98 -24.06
N ILE A 14 22.72 10.90 -25.34
CA ILE A 14 21.33 10.80 -25.80
C ILE A 14 20.76 9.45 -25.38
N GLY A 15 19.80 9.45 -24.47
CA GLY A 15 19.11 8.25 -23.98
C GLY A 15 17.90 8.60 -23.12
N GLY A 16 16.96 7.66 -22.98
CA GLY A 16 15.70 7.91 -22.27
C GLY A 16 15.86 8.26 -20.78
N ALA A 17 16.80 7.62 -20.09
CA ALA A 17 17.08 7.91 -18.68
C ALA A 17 17.81 9.25 -18.51
N GLU A 18 18.73 9.55 -19.41
CA GLU A 18 19.51 10.78 -19.43
C GLU A 18 18.61 11.99 -19.71
N THR A 19 17.78 11.91 -20.73
CA THR A 19 16.78 12.95 -21.05
C THR A 19 15.81 13.16 -19.88
N HIS A 20 15.32 12.05 -19.26
CA HIS A 20 14.46 12.15 -18.07
C HIS A 20 15.14 12.94 -16.94
N VAL A 21 16.41 12.67 -16.65
CA VAL A 21 17.15 13.36 -15.57
C VAL A 21 17.35 14.84 -15.89
N VAL A 22 17.68 15.16 -17.15
CA VAL A 22 17.89 16.55 -17.58
C VAL A 22 16.60 17.34 -17.46
N GLU A 23 15.49 16.84 -18.03
CA GLU A 23 14.19 17.49 -17.96
C GLU A 23 13.67 17.61 -16.52
N LEU A 24 13.77 16.55 -15.71
CA LEU A 24 13.41 16.59 -14.29
C LEU A 24 14.26 17.62 -13.52
N SER A 25 15.55 17.68 -13.79
CA SER A 25 16.46 18.62 -13.15
C SER A 25 16.13 20.08 -13.47
N LYS A 26 15.84 20.38 -14.75
CA LYS A 26 15.42 21.70 -15.21
C LYS A 26 14.10 22.11 -14.57
N GLU A 27 13.10 21.25 -14.60
CA GLU A 27 11.77 21.54 -14.03
C GLU A 27 11.84 21.74 -12.51
N LEU A 28 12.53 20.88 -11.78
CA LEU A 28 12.73 21.08 -10.33
C LEU A 28 13.48 22.37 -10.04
N LYS A 29 14.48 22.73 -10.84
CA LYS A 29 15.18 24.00 -10.72
C LYS A 29 14.25 25.21 -10.94
N LYS A 30 13.40 25.15 -11.99
CA LYS A 30 12.36 26.15 -12.28
C LYS A 30 11.38 26.30 -11.09
N GLN A 31 11.06 25.18 -10.42
CA GLN A 31 10.23 25.17 -9.21
C GLN A 31 11.00 25.62 -7.93
N GLY A 32 12.26 25.99 -8.02
CA GLY A 32 13.06 26.57 -6.93
C GLY A 32 13.78 25.55 -6.04
N TYR A 33 13.99 24.30 -6.50
CA TYR A 33 14.87 23.35 -5.83
C TYR A 33 16.34 23.62 -6.18
N ASP A 34 17.29 23.30 -5.28
CA ASP A 34 18.72 23.36 -5.57
C ASP A 34 19.19 22.03 -6.14
N ILE A 35 19.40 21.98 -7.45
CA ILE A 35 19.72 20.74 -8.17
C ILE A 35 21.20 20.69 -8.53
N ILE A 36 21.78 19.51 -8.31
CA ILE A 36 23.16 19.17 -8.67
C ILE A 36 23.13 17.85 -9.41
N VAL A 37 23.91 17.73 -10.48
CA VAL A 37 24.03 16.50 -11.25
C VAL A 37 25.45 15.95 -11.16
N ALA A 38 25.61 14.64 -10.99
CA ALA A 38 26.89 13.93 -11.05
C ALA A 38 26.81 12.77 -12.03
N SER A 39 27.66 12.78 -13.05
CA SER A 39 27.74 11.76 -14.09
C SER A 39 29.12 11.70 -14.74
N ASN A 40 29.33 10.76 -15.68
CA ASN A 40 30.57 10.73 -16.48
C ASN A 40 30.69 11.90 -17.49
N GLY A 41 29.61 12.70 -17.66
CA GLY A 41 29.49 13.73 -18.69
C GLY A 41 28.83 13.21 -19.97
N GLY A 42 28.66 14.09 -20.96
CA GLY A 42 28.04 13.83 -22.25
C GLY A 42 27.46 15.09 -22.88
N VAL A 43 26.66 14.92 -23.94
CA VAL A 43 26.11 16.02 -24.76
C VAL A 43 25.22 16.99 -24.01
N TYR A 44 24.55 16.56 -22.93
CA TYR A 44 23.67 17.40 -22.11
C TYR A 44 24.38 18.27 -21.06
N GLU A 45 25.74 18.24 -20.99
CA GLU A 45 26.47 19.08 -20.02
C GLU A 45 26.21 20.58 -20.26
N GLN A 46 26.15 20.99 -21.54
CA GLN A 46 25.88 22.38 -21.93
C GLN A 46 24.46 22.81 -21.52
N GLU A 47 23.48 22.01 -21.80
CA GLU A 47 22.06 22.28 -21.47
C GLU A 47 21.84 22.45 -19.95
N LEU A 48 22.52 21.60 -19.14
CA LEU A 48 22.50 21.75 -17.68
C LEU A 48 23.18 23.06 -17.22
N ALA A 49 24.29 23.46 -17.85
CA ALA A 49 24.99 24.70 -17.53
C ALA A 49 24.14 25.93 -17.87
N GLU A 50 23.47 25.94 -19.02
CA GLU A 50 22.54 27.00 -19.44
C GLU A 50 21.35 27.13 -18.49
N ALA A 51 20.87 26.01 -17.94
CA ALA A 51 19.83 25.99 -16.89
C ALA A 51 20.36 26.38 -15.49
N GLY A 52 21.65 26.70 -15.35
CA GLY A 52 22.27 27.05 -14.07
C GLY A 52 22.38 25.88 -13.09
N ILE A 53 22.46 24.64 -13.60
CA ILE A 53 22.57 23.41 -12.81
C ILE A 53 24.05 22.98 -12.75
N ARG A 54 24.55 22.79 -11.54
CA ARG A 54 25.95 22.39 -11.32
C ARG A 54 26.14 20.92 -11.68
N HIS A 55 27.13 20.64 -12.54
CA HIS A 55 27.52 19.28 -12.90
C HIS A 55 28.88 18.90 -12.33
N TYR A 56 29.00 17.68 -11.80
CA TYR A 56 30.25 17.08 -11.32
C TYR A 56 30.60 15.84 -12.14
N LYS A 57 31.79 15.82 -12.73
CA LYS A 57 32.28 14.70 -13.52
C LYS A 57 32.75 13.55 -12.63
N VAL A 58 32.03 12.40 -12.70
CA VAL A 58 32.27 11.19 -11.89
C VAL A 58 32.17 9.97 -12.81
N PRO A 59 33.21 9.10 -12.91
CA PRO A 59 33.28 8.03 -13.92
C PRO A 59 32.44 6.79 -13.51
N MET A 60 31.09 6.92 -13.54
CA MET A 60 30.13 5.88 -13.14
C MET A 60 29.61 5.03 -14.32
N ASN A 61 30.16 5.18 -15.52
CA ASN A 61 29.67 4.57 -16.74
C ASN A 61 30.20 3.15 -17.01
N GLN A 62 31.08 2.61 -16.18
CA GLN A 62 31.73 1.31 -16.41
C GLN A 62 31.75 0.43 -15.15
N ARG A 63 31.62 -0.88 -15.35
CA ARG A 63 31.71 -1.93 -14.30
C ARG A 63 33.17 -2.27 -13.96
N ASN A 64 34.03 -1.28 -13.83
CA ASN A 64 35.43 -1.47 -13.46
C ASN A 64 35.62 -1.10 -11.99
N VAL A 65 36.20 -2.02 -11.19
CA VAL A 65 36.35 -1.87 -9.74
C VAL A 65 37.14 -0.60 -9.38
N MET A 66 38.22 -0.29 -10.11
CA MET A 66 39.03 0.93 -9.85
C MET A 66 38.22 2.21 -10.14
N LYS A 67 37.43 2.23 -11.24
CA LYS A 67 36.55 3.36 -11.55
C LYS A 67 35.44 3.49 -10.53
N MET A 68 34.85 2.39 -10.07
CA MET A 68 33.85 2.40 -9.00
C MET A 68 34.43 2.91 -7.66
N MET A 69 35.66 2.53 -7.31
CA MET A 69 36.35 3.04 -6.13
C MET A 69 36.63 4.56 -6.25
N LYS A 70 37.10 5.02 -7.41
CA LYS A 70 37.28 6.45 -7.71
C LYS A 70 35.94 7.20 -7.60
N SER A 71 34.88 6.66 -8.17
CA SER A 71 33.54 7.24 -8.11
C SER A 71 33.02 7.32 -6.67
N TYR A 72 33.23 6.27 -5.87
CA TYR A 72 32.89 6.28 -4.43
C TYR A 72 33.62 7.43 -3.68
N MET A 73 34.90 7.62 -3.91
CA MET A 73 35.67 8.70 -3.25
C MET A 73 35.21 10.09 -3.72
N LEU A 74 34.97 10.26 -5.02
CA LEU A 74 34.47 11.53 -5.57
C LEU A 74 33.07 11.87 -5.05
N LEU A 75 32.11 10.93 -5.13
CA LEU A 75 30.76 11.14 -4.61
C LEU A 75 30.78 11.43 -3.10
N LYS A 76 31.63 10.73 -2.34
CA LYS A 76 31.81 11.03 -0.90
C LYS A 76 32.25 12.46 -0.66
N LYS A 77 33.19 12.99 -1.49
CA LYS A 77 33.67 14.39 -1.41
C LYS A 77 32.57 15.36 -1.81
N ILE A 78 31.83 15.08 -2.88
CA ILE A 78 30.72 15.90 -3.38
C ILE A 78 29.62 15.99 -2.32
N ILE A 79 29.14 14.84 -1.79
CA ILE A 79 28.08 14.78 -0.79
C ILE A 79 28.49 15.55 0.49
N ARG A 80 29.76 15.45 0.92
CA ARG A 80 30.25 16.21 2.08
C ARG A 80 30.34 17.72 1.84
N LYS A 81 30.72 18.14 0.63
CA LYS A 81 30.81 19.54 0.23
C LYS A 81 29.40 20.14 0.06
N GLU A 82 28.57 19.49 -0.70
CA GLU A 82 27.29 20.02 -1.12
C GLU A 82 26.18 19.82 -0.08
N LYS A 83 26.31 18.79 0.79
CA LYS A 83 25.35 18.41 1.83
C LYS A 83 23.92 18.32 1.28
N PRO A 84 23.68 17.52 0.22
CA PRO A 84 22.35 17.39 -0.32
C PRO A 84 21.38 16.79 0.71
N ASP A 85 20.16 17.28 0.72
CA ASP A 85 19.08 16.70 1.51
C ASP A 85 18.70 15.33 0.96
N ILE A 86 18.66 15.23 -0.37
CA ILE A 86 18.27 14.02 -1.11
C ILE A 86 19.37 13.66 -2.11
N VAL A 87 19.71 12.40 -2.17
CA VAL A 87 20.49 11.82 -3.26
C VAL A 87 19.55 10.93 -4.07
N HIS A 88 19.37 11.24 -5.36
CA HIS A 88 18.52 10.51 -6.27
C HIS A 88 19.35 9.81 -7.36
N SER A 89 19.33 8.48 -7.39
CA SER A 89 20.14 7.69 -8.33
C SER A 89 19.27 7.09 -9.43
N HIS A 90 19.69 7.26 -10.69
CA HIS A 90 18.94 6.86 -11.88
C HIS A 90 19.51 5.63 -12.61
N ALA A 91 20.47 4.94 -12.00
CA ALA A 91 21.04 3.71 -12.58
C ALA A 91 21.63 2.82 -11.47
N ARG A 92 21.87 1.53 -11.81
CA ARG A 92 22.35 0.52 -10.86
C ARG A 92 23.70 0.86 -10.22
N ILE A 93 24.69 1.27 -11.03
CA ILE A 93 26.04 1.56 -10.52
C ILE A 93 26.03 2.76 -9.57
N PRO A 94 25.50 3.94 -9.94
CA PRO A 94 25.30 5.04 -9.00
C PRO A 94 24.51 4.63 -7.77
N GLY A 95 23.41 3.90 -7.92
CA GLY A 95 22.56 3.41 -6.82
C GLY A 95 23.34 2.54 -5.83
N PHE A 96 24.15 1.61 -6.31
CA PHE A 96 25.02 0.78 -5.47
C PHE A 96 26.03 1.61 -4.68
N ILE A 97 26.73 2.54 -5.35
CA ILE A 97 27.75 3.40 -4.71
C ILE A 97 27.09 4.32 -3.67
N CYS A 98 25.96 4.96 -4.01
CA CYS A 98 25.22 5.82 -3.08
C CYS A 98 24.66 5.04 -1.89
N GLY A 99 24.17 3.81 -2.11
CA GLY A 99 23.73 2.92 -1.03
C GLY A 99 24.83 2.56 -0.04
N MET A 100 26.08 2.36 -0.50
CA MET A 100 27.23 2.18 0.38
C MET A 100 27.58 3.47 1.15
N LEU A 101 27.48 4.64 0.50
CA LEU A 101 27.77 5.94 1.12
C LEU A 101 26.71 6.30 2.16
N LYS A 102 25.43 5.97 1.96
CA LYS A 102 24.36 6.22 2.92
C LYS A 102 24.64 5.61 4.29
N LYS A 103 25.28 4.43 4.35
CA LYS A 103 25.67 3.79 5.62
C LYS A 103 26.64 4.63 6.45
N LYS A 104 27.36 5.56 5.81
CA LYS A 104 28.41 6.40 6.45
C LYS A 104 28.07 7.89 6.47
N LEU A 105 27.20 8.32 5.57
CA LEU A 105 26.79 9.72 5.42
C LEU A 105 25.27 9.81 5.59
N LYS A 106 24.81 10.81 6.33
CA LYS A 106 23.38 11.02 6.57
C LYS A 106 22.80 11.83 5.41
N PHE A 107 22.03 11.20 4.53
CA PHE A 107 21.22 11.83 3.49
C PHE A 107 20.01 10.93 3.21
N THR A 108 18.93 11.51 2.70
CA THR A 108 17.77 10.74 2.20
C THR A 108 18.09 10.16 0.84
N PHE A 109 17.76 8.89 0.62
CA PHE A 109 18.17 8.18 -0.60
C PHE A 109 16.96 7.67 -1.37
N VAL A 110 16.80 8.16 -2.61
CA VAL A 110 15.76 7.78 -3.58
C VAL A 110 16.43 7.22 -4.82
N THR A 111 15.77 6.30 -5.50
CA THR A 111 16.24 5.74 -6.78
C THR A 111 15.15 5.77 -7.82
N SER A 112 15.52 5.87 -9.11
CA SER A 112 14.61 5.63 -10.24
C SER A 112 14.92 4.34 -10.96
N ALA A 113 13.88 3.62 -11.36
CA ALA A 113 13.93 2.47 -12.24
C ALA A 113 13.39 2.88 -13.62
N HIS A 114 14.27 3.03 -14.59
CA HIS A 114 13.93 3.40 -15.97
C HIS A 114 13.70 2.20 -16.88
N TRP A 115 14.10 1.00 -16.43
CA TRP A 115 14.00 -0.24 -17.18
C TRP A 115 14.05 -1.44 -16.23
N VAL A 116 13.74 -2.62 -16.77
CA VAL A 116 13.92 -3.89 -16.05
C VAL A 116 15.41 -4.21 -15.89
N PHE A 117 15.86 -4.49 -14.68
CA PHE A 117 17.26 -4.82 -14.41
C PHE A 117 17.46 -6.33 -14.33
N TYR A 118 18.43 -6.83 -15.09
CA TYR A 118 18.82 -8.25 -15.04
C TYR A 118 19.14 -8.70 -13.60
N THR A 119 18.50 -9.78 -13.17
CA THR A 119 18.57 -10.29 -11.77
C THR A 119 19.59 -11.39 -11.54
N GLY A 120 20.11 -11.99 -12.62
CA GLY A 120 21.06 -13.12 -12.57
C GLY A 120 22.44 -12.76 -12.04
N MET A 121 23.30 -13.77 -11.86
CA MET A 121 24.69 -13.67 -11.36
C MET A 121 24.84 -12.86 -10.07
N GLY A 122 23.88 -12.93 -9.16
CA GLY A 122 23.94 -12.21 -7.88
C GLY A 122 23.70 -10.70 -7.96
N LEU A 123 23.46 -10.13 -9.14
CA LEU A 123 23.24 -8.69 -9.32
C LEU A 123 21.99 -8.18 -8.58
N LYS A 124 21.01 -9.06 -8.32
CA LYS A 124 19.85 -8.75 -7.48
C LYS A 124 20.29 -8.21 -6.11
N TYR A 125 21.27 -8.84 -5.47
CA TYR A 125 21.75 -8.47 -4.13
C TYR A 125 22.67 -7.23 -4.12
N LEU A 126 23.20 -6.84 -5.26
CA LEU A 126 24.00 -5.62 -5.42
C LEU A 126 23.17 -4.40 -5.80
N THR A 127 21.89 -4.56 -6.10
CA THR A 127 20.99 -3.44 -6.42
C THR A 127 20.45 -2.84 -5.13
N ASN A 128 20.60 -1.52 -4.98
CA ASN A 128 20.05 -0.78 -3.85
C ASN A 128 18.95 0.17 -4.36
N TRP A 129 17.75 0.01 -3.85
CA TRP A 129 16.57 0.76 -4.25
C TRP A 129 16.29 2.00 -3.38
N GLY A 130 17.17 2.31 -2.43
CA GLY A 130 16.97 3.45 -1.52
C GLY A 130 15.85 3.21 -0.51
N GLN A 131 15.28 4.30 -0.04
CA GLN A 131 14.13 4.29 0.87
C GLN A 131 12.82 4.32 0.09
N LYS A 132 12.79 5.11 -0.99
CA LYS A 132 11.69 5.14 -1.95
C LYS A 132 12.24 4.98 -3.36
N VAL A 133 11.41 4.40 -4.21
CA VAL A 133 11.74 4.15 -5.62
C VAL A 133 10.74 4.86 -6.51
N VAL A 134 11.23 5.54 -7.54
CA VAL A 134 10.41 6.09 -8.62
C VAL A 134 10.46 5.13 -9.79
N ALA A 135 9.35 4.52 -10.16
CA ALA A 135 9.21 3.68 -11.35
C ALA A 135 8.59 4.50 -12.49
N VAL A 136 9.09 4.35 -13.72
CA VAL A 136 8.61 5.16 -14.85
C VAL A 136 7.35 4.57 -15.52
N SER A 137 6.81 3.48 -14.99
CA SER A 137 5.56 2.85 -15.45
C SER A 137 5.06 1.80 -14.44
N GLU A 138 3.78 1.40 -14.54
CA GLU A 138 3.18 0.39 -13.66
C GLU A 138 3.78 -1.01 -13.87
N ASP A 139 4.17 -1.38 -15.09
CA ASP A 139 4.84 -2.66 -15.37
C ASP A 139 6.22 -2.74 -14.69
N ILE A 140 6.97 -1.63 -14.64
CA ILE A 140 8.23 -1.57 -13.87
C ILE A 140 7.96 -1.64 -12.36
N LYS A 141 6.91 -1.03 -11.85
CA LYS A 141 6.51 -1.18 -10.46
C LYS A 141 6.21 -2.64 -10.13
N GLN A 142 5.40 -3.31 -10.96
CA GLN A 142 5.09 -4.74 -10.78
C GLN A 142 6.38 -5.58 -10.83
N TYR A 143 7.27 -5.30 -11.79
CA TYR A 143 8.57 -5.96 -11.90
C TYR A 143 9.43 -5.83 -10.63
N LEU A 144 9.45 -4.64 -10.01
CA LEU A 144 10.17 -4.38 -8.76
C LEU A 144 9.59 -5.16 -7.57
N MET A 145 8.27 -5.27 -7.51
CA MET A 145 7.58 -6.06 -6.47
C MET A 145 7.92 -7.55 -6.61
N ASP A 146 7.81 -8.09 -7.81
CA ASP A 146 7.97 -9.53 -8.06
C ASP A 146 9.44 -10.00 -7.95
N ASN A 147 10.37 -9.22 -8.48
CA ASN A 147 11.77 -9.65 -8.61
C ASN A 147 12.68 -9.14 -7.49
N TYR A 148 12.38 -8.00 -6.92
CA TYR A 148 13.19 -7.37 -5.87
C TYR A 148 12.50 -7.30 -4.52
N HIS A 149 11.21 -7.70 -4.44
CA HIS A 149 10.39 -7.66 -3.22
C HIS A 149 10.34 -6.26 -2.59
N VAL A 150 10.37 -5.21 -3.43
CA VAL A 150 10.14 -3.85 -2.97
C VAL A 150 8.66 -3.72 -2.63
N ARG A 151 8.35 -3.22 -1.45
CA ARG A 151 6.95 -3.03 -1.02
C ARG A 151 6.26 -1.98 -1.86
N SER A 152 4.99 -2.19 -2.20
CA SER A 152 4.20 -1.28 -3.04
C SER A 152 4.18 0.17 -2.50
N GLU A 153 4.10 0.35 -1.17
CA GLU A 153 4.12 1.65 -0.50
C GLU A 153 5.45 2.42 -0.63
N ASN A 154 6.51 1.73 -1.08
CA ASN A 154 7.81 2.36 -1.31
C ASN A 154 8.05 2.69 -2.78
N ILE A 155 7.10 2.40 -3.67
CA ILE A 155 7.22 2.64 -5.11
C ILE A 155 6.25 3.73 -5.54
N PHE A 156 6.79 4.81 -6.09
CA PHE A 156 6.04 5.91 -6.69
C PHE A 156 6.13 5.78 -8.20
N VAL A 157 4.98 5.76 -8.86
CA VAL A 157 4.97 5.69 -10.32
C VAL A 157 4.93 7.11 -10.87
N THR A 158 5.79 7.36 -11.85
CA THR A 158 5.83 8.58 -12.64
C THR A 158 5.85 8.22 -14.12
N ILE A 159 6.02 9.20 -14.94
CA ILE A 159 6.14 9.05 -16.40
C ILE A 159 7.42 9.70 -16.89
N ASN A 160 7.80 9.41 -18.12
CA ASN A 160 8.81 10.21 -18.81
C ASN A 160 8.15 11.49 -19.32
N GLY A 161 8.29 12.56 -18.55
CA GLY A 161 7.64 13.85 -18.84
C GLY A 161 8.05 14.45 -20.17
N ILE A 162 7.10 15.12 -20.81
CA ILE A 162 7.30 15.88 -22.04
C ILE A 162 7.40 17.36 -21.69
N ASP A 163 8.43 18.03 -22.21
CA ASP A 163 8.60 19.48 -22.09
C ASP A 163 7.61 20.18 -23.00
N THR A 164 6.53 20.70 -22.43
CA THR A 164 5.44 21.37 -23.15
C THR A 164 5.76 22.80 -23.58
N ASP A 165 6.87 23.39 -23.11
CA ASP A 165 7.40 24.66 -23.57
C ASP A 165 8.25 24.45 -24.82
N LYS A 166 9.08 23.38 -24.83
CA LYS A 166 9.90 22.99 -25.99
C LYS A 166 9.07 22.45 -27.15
N PHE A 167 8.09 21.60 -26.84
CA PHE A 167 7.11 21.06 -27.80
C PHE A 167 5.81 21.82 -27.68
N SER A 168 5.71 22.91 -28.40
CA SER A 168 4.58 23.84 -28.38
C SER A 168 4.05 24.09 -29.79
N PRO A 169 2.76 24.37 -29.97
CA PRO A 169 2.22 24.87 -31.24
C PRO A 169 2.93 26.13 -31.75
N GLU A 170 3.52 26.90 -30.83
CA GLU A 170 4.22 28.18 -31.12
C GLU A 170 5.72 27.96 -31.41
N THR A 171 6.20 26.72 -31.49
CA THR A 171 7.61 26.44 -31.79
C THR A 171 8.00 27.04 -33.16
N ASP A 172 9.06 27.85 -33.19
CA ASP A 172 9.57 28.44 -34.41
C ASP A 172 10.15 27.36 -35.32
N SER A 173 9.57 27.21 -36.50
CA SER A 173 9.97 26.23 -37.52
C SER A 173 10.59 26.88 -38.76
N THR A 174 10.93 28.15 -38.72
CA THR A 174 11.41 28.93 -39.87
C THR A 174 12.61 28.25 -40.54
N LYS A 175 13.58 27.77 -39.75
CA LYS A 175 14.77 27.09 -40.25
C LYS A 175 14.44 25.78 -40.98
N VAL A 176 13.60 24.96 -40.38
CA VAL A 176 13.18 23.67 -40.95
C VAL A 176 12.36 23.88 -42.20
N ARG A 177 11.47 24.88 -42.25
CA ARG A 177 10.73 25.23 -43.45
C ARG A 177 11.66 25.68 -44.61
N GLN A 178 12.68 26.50 -44.31
CA GLN A 178 13.68 26.91 -45.30
C GLN A 178 14.51 25.73 -45.77
N GLU A 179 14.97 24.86 -44.88
CA GLU A 179 15.80 23.69 -45.18
C GLU A 179 15.08 22.72 -46.12
N PHE A 180 13.79 22.46 -45.89
CA PHE A 180 13.00 21.51 -46.69
C PHE A 180 12.14 22.18 -47.76
N HIS A 181 12.33 23.46 -48.02
CA HIS A 181 11.58 24.25 -49.03
C HIS A 181 10.06 24.14 -48.85
N LEU A 182 9.57 24.19 -47.61
CA LEU A 182 8.15 24.14 -47.29
C LEU A 182 7.54 25.57 -47.29
N THR A 183 6.54 25.77 -48.15
CA THR A 183 5.82 27.09 -48.22
C THR A 183 4.81 27.23 -47.10
N GLY A 184 4.35 26.13 -46.50
CA GLY A 184 3.34 26.06 -45.46
C GLY A 184 1.96 25.71 -45.99
N GLU A 185 1.79 25.59 -47.29
CA GLU A 185 0.54 25.17 -47.93
C GLU A 185 0.48 23.69 -48.25
N GLU A 186 1.65 23.00 -48.23
CA GLU A 186 1.76 21.59 -48.56
C GLU A 186 1.30 20.72 -47.37
N PRO A 187 0.41 19.74 -47.61
CA PRO A 187 0.10 18.72 -46.64
C PRO A 187 1.36 17.98 -46.18
N THR A 188 1.73 18.12 -44.89
CA THR A 188 2.99 17.61 -44.37
C THR A 188 2.76 16.53 -43.31
N LEU A 189 3.31 15.33 -43.59
CA LEU A 189 3.35 14.21 -42.63
C LEU A 189 4.77 14.07 -42.09
N VAL A 190 4.89 13.98 -40.76
CA VAL A 190 6.21 13.74 -40.12
C VAL A 190 6.17 12.42 -39.36
N TYR A 191 7.23 11.65 -39.51
CA TYR A 191 7.49 10.40 -38.79
C TYR A 191 8.86 10.46 -38.11
N VAL A 192 8.92 10.13 -36.83
CA VAL A 192 10.16 10.14 -36.03
C VAL A 192 10.36 8.79 -35.35
N SER A 193 11.45 8.08 -35.73
CA SER A 193 11.86 6.83 -35.08
C SER A 193 13.33 6.53 -35.38
N ARG A 194 13.92 5.58 -34.66
CA ARG A 194 15.19 4.98 -35.08
C ARG A 194 14.97 4.10 -36.30
N MET A 195 15.95 4.09 -37.17
CA MET A 195 15.96 3.28 -38.42
C MET A 195 16.79 2.01 -38.21
N ASP A 196 16.54 1.30 -37.08
CA ASP A 196 17.09 -0.03 -36.85
C ASP A 196 16.09 -1.09 -37.35
N GLU A 197 16.57 -2.30 -37.66
CA GLU A 197 15.73 -3.40 -38.20
C GLU A 197 14.49 -3.65 -37.31
N SER A 198 14.65 -3.56 -35.98
CA SER A 198 13.58 -3.77 -35.00
C SER A 198 12.55 -2.63 -34.90
N ARG A 199 12.76 -1.47 -35.54
CA ARG A 199 11.93 -0.26 -35.41
C ARG A 199 11.53 0.43 -36.68
N ALA A 200 12.07 0.01 -37.81
CA ALA A 200 11.88 0.66 -39.10
C ALA A 200 10.62 0.20 -39.87
N MET A 201 9.80 -0.70 -39.32
CA MET A 201 8.63 -1.26 -40.02
C MET A 201 7.70 -0.17 -40.55
N VAL A 202 7.31 0.77 -39.70
CA VAL A 202 6.37 1.85 -40.09
C VAL A 202 6.99 2.79 -41.12
N ALA A 203 8.33 3.05 -41.08
CA ALA A 203 9.03 3.80 -42.11
C ALA A 203 8.96 3.08 -43.45
N ARG A 204 9.16 1.75 -43.48
CA ARG A 204 9.00 0.94 -44.72
C ARG A 204 7.58 1.04 -45.27
N GLN A 205 6.56 0.88 -44.40
CA GLN A 205 5.16 0.99 -44.78
C GLN A 205 4.83 2.38 -45.36
N LEU A 206 5.30 3.47 -44.72
CA LEU A 206 5.10 4.83 -45.23
C LEU A 206 5.71 5.02 -46.61
N ILE A 207 6.94 4.52 -46.85
CA ILE A 207 7.58 4.61 -48.16
C ILE A 207 6.77 3.84 -49.22
N GLU A 208 6.27 2.64 -48.88
CA GLU A 208 5.54 1.78 -49.81
C GLU A 208 4.15 2.32 -50.16
N ILE A 209 3.42 2.92 -49.21
CA ILE A 209 2.08 3.51 -49.45
C ILE A 209 2.14 4.91 -50.06
N THR A 210 3.31 5.58 -50.08
CA THR A 210 3.44 6.98 -50.55
C THR A 210 2.93 7.19 -51.97
N PRO A 211 3.14 6.30 -52.96
CA PRO A 211 2.56 6.51 -54.30
C PRO A 211 1.04 6.61 -54.25
N LYS A 212 0.37 5.74 -53.54
CA LYS A 212 -1.09 5.75 -53.36
C LYS A 212 -1.56 6.99 -52.61
N LEU A 213 -0.81 7.42 -51.56
CA LEU A 213 -1.10 8.65 -50.81
C LEU A 213 -0.97 9.90 -51.69
N ALA A 214 0.09 9.97 -52.53
CA ALA A 214 0.35 11.10 -53.42
C ALA A 214 -0.72 11.30 -54.50
N GLU A 215 -1.42 10.23 -54.90
CA GLU A 215 -2.58 10.28 -55.81
C GLU A 215 -3.81 10.89 -55.14
N LYS A 216 -3.99 10.67 -53.85
CA LYS A 216 -5.17 11.13 -53.05
C LYS A 216 -4.94 12.48 -52.40
N ILE A 217 -3.71 12.80 -52.02
CA ILE A 217 -3.34 14.01 -51.30
C ILE A 217 -2.38 14.83 -52.19
N PRO A 218 -2.91 15.77 -52.96
CA PRO A 218 -2.09 16.62 -53.81
C PRO A 218 -1.07 17.42 -53.02
N GLY A 219 0.17 17.50 -53.50
CA GLY A 219 1.21 18.27 -52.79
C GLY A 219 1.82 17.60 -51.57
N LEU A 220 1.39 16.40 -51.18
CA LEU A 220 1.89 15.71 -49.98
C LEU A 220 3.41 15.69 -49.87
N ARG A 221 3.90 16.06 -48.68
CA ARG A 221 5.30 15.96 -48.24
C ARG A 221 5.37 15.01 -47.04
N ILE A 222 6.34 14.08 -47.08
CA ILE A 222 6.58 13.15 -45.95
C ILE A 222 8.03 13.33 -45.52
N ILE A 223 8.22 13.67 -44.24
CA ILE A 223 9.53 13.84 -43.61
C ILE A 223 9.75 12.68 -42.65
N ILE A 224 10.74 11.84 -42.95
CA ILE A 224 11.10 10.68 -42.11
C ILE A 224 12.41 11.01 -41.40
N VAL A 225 12.33 11.08 -40.06
CA VAL A 225 13.42 11.53 -39.18
C VAL A 225 13.96 10.35 -38.39
N GLY A 226 15.26 10.16 -38.42
CA GLY A 226 16.01 9.19 -37.63
C GLY A 226 17.12 8.50 -38.41
N GLY A 227 18.11 8.02 -37.70
CA GLY A 227 19.21 7.22 -38.19
C GLY A 227 19.21 5.82 -37.59
N GLY A 228 19.98 4.92 -38.18
CA GLY A 228 20.11 3.53 -37.73
C GLY A 228 20.73 2.65 -38.84
N ASP A 229 20.84 1.36 -38.59
CA ASP A 229 21.52 0.38 -39.42
C ASP A 229 20.84 0.11 -40.77
N VAL A 230 19.52 0.40 -40.89
CA VAL A 230 18.77 0.25 -42.13
C VAL A 230 18.49 1.59 -42.83
N PHE A 231 19.07 2.69 -42.35
CA PHE A 231 18.82 4.03 -42.90
C PHE A 231 19.15 4.13 -44.39
N ASP A 232 20.32 3.64 -44.83
CA ASP A 232 20.78 3.74 -46.24
C ASP A 232 19.88 2.92 -47.18
N GLU A 233 19.39 1.76 -46.75
CA GLU A 233 18.41 0.96 -47.47
C GLU A 233 17.12 1.75 -47.71
N LEU A 234 16.58 2.36 -46.66
CA LEU A 234 15.34 3.14 -46.71
C LEU A 234 15.51 4.41 -47.57
N LEU A 235 16.67 5.06 -47.47
CA LEU A 235 16.99 6.24 -48.27
C LEU A 235 16.98 5.90 -49.79
N GLU A 236 17.57 4.78 -50.20
CA GLU A 236 17.53 4.37 -51.59
C GLU A 236 16.11 4.01 -52.07
N LYS A 237 15.33 3.35 -51.25
CA LYS A 237 13.91 3.08 -51.53
C LYS A 237 13.11 4.38 -51.68
N SER A 238 13.29 5.36 -50.81
CA SER A 238 12.59 6.66 -50.86
C SER A 238 12.97 7.44 -52.15
N LYS A 239 14.25 7.45 -52.54
CA LYS A 239 14.70 8.03 -53.81
C LYS A 239 14.02 7.35 -55.03
N GLY A 240 13.88 6.01 -54.99
CA GLY A 240 13.16 5.25 -56.01
C GLY A 240 11.70 5.67 -56.12
N VAL A 241 11.01 5.88 -55.02
CA VAL A 241 9.60 6.38 -54.99
C VAL A 241 9.52 7.82 -55.51
N ASN A 242 10.40 8.72 -55.09
CA ASN A 242 10.43 10.11 -55.53
C ASN A 242 10.66 10.20 -57.06
N LYS A 243 11.57 9.36 -57.60
CA LYS A 243 11.81 9.27 -59.04
C LYS A 243 10.57 8.82 -59.81
N LYS A 244 9.81 7.84 -59.29
CA LYS A 244 8.57 7.38 -59.92
C LYS A 244 7.49 8.45 -59.91
N LEU A 245 7.43 9.26 -58.85
CA LEU A 245 6.46 10.35 -58.69
C LEU A 245 6.86 11.65 -59.43
N GLY A 246 8.09 11.73 -59.95
CA GLY A 246 8.61 12.91 -60.64
C GLY A 246 8.80 14.14 -59.74
N ARG A 247 8.72 13.96 -58.42
CA ARG A 247 8.91 15.04 -57.43
C ARG A 247 9.42 14.47 -56.09
N GLU A 248 10.00 15.34 -55.29
CA GLU A 248 10.42 15.00 -53.94
C GLU A 248 9.20 14.97 -53.00
N CYS A 249 8.65 13.79 -52.78
CA CYS A 249 7.54 13.55 -51.87
C CYS A 249 8.03 13.09 -50.49
N ILE A 250 9.09 12.29 -50.47
CA ILE A 250 9.70 11.76 -49.23
C ILE A 250 11.07 12.38 -49.03
N THR A 251 11.30 12.94 -47.84
CA THR A 251 12.61 13.43 -47.41
C THR A 251 13.08 12.63 -46.21
N MET A 252 14.25 11.98 -46.29
CA MET A 252 14.90 11.25 -45.19
C MET A 252 15.99 12.13 -44.57
N THR A 253 15.88 12.49 -43.30
CA THR A 253 16.77 13.48 -42.67
C THR A 253 18.00 12.89 -41.99
N GLY A 254 17.98 11.60 -41.64
CA GLY A 254 18.92 11.02 -40.68
C GLY A 254 18.61 11.44 -39.25
N ALA A 255 19.59 11.23 -38.36
CA ALA A 255 19.44 11.59 -36.94
C ALA A 255 19.47 13.12 -36.77
N ARG A 256 18.50 13.66 -36.00
CA ARG A 256 18.33 15.10 -35.73
C ARG A 256 18.20 15.35 -34.25
N THR A 257 18.48 16.59 -33.80
CA THR A 257 18.32 17.06 -32.42
C THR A 257 17.23 18.11 -32.28
N ASP A 258 16.83 18.74 -33.37
CA ASP A 258 15.79 19.77 -33.50
C ASP A 258 14.39 19.15 -33.75
N ILE A 259 14.07 18.08 -33.06
CA ILE A 259 12.82 17.33 -33.24
C ILE A 259 11.57 18.21 -33.00
N ASN A 260 11.64 19.15 -32.08
CA ASN A 260 10.53 20.08 -31.82
C ASN A 260 10.22 20.96 -33.04
N GLU A 261 11.23 21.45 -33.76
CA GLU A 261 11.04 22.24 -34.99
C GLU A 261 10.50 21.36 -36.14
N LEU A 262 11.01 20.12 -36.26
CA LEU A 262 10.53 19.14 -37.25
C LEU A 262 9.08 18.70 -37.00
N VAL A 263 8.70 18.47 -35.76
CA VAL A 263 7.31 18.15 -35.38
C VAL A 263 6.39 19.32 -35.65
N SER A 264 6.86 20.56 -35.45
CA SER A 264 6.01 21.76 -35.58
C SER A 264 5.55 22.01 -37.02
N VAL A 265 6.24 21.49 -38.06
CA VAL A 265 5.82 21.61 -39.46
C VAL A 265 4.79 20.56 -39.88
N ALA A 266 4.50 19.56 -39.05
CA ALA A 266 3.54 18.50 -39.38
C ALA A 266 2.09 18.99 -39.31
N ASP A 267 1.26 18.59 -40.28
CA ASP A 267 -0.21 18.59 -40.12
C ASP A 267 -0.68 17.30 -39.47
N VAL A 268 -0.03 16.19 -39.85
CA VAL A 268 -0.25 14.85 -39.31
C VAL A 268 1.08 14.25 -38.90
N PHE A 269 1.13 13.69 -37.70
CA PHE A 269 2.30 13.00 -37.18
C PHE A 269 2.04 11.51 -37.08
N VAL A 270 3.03 10.69 -37.42
CA VAL A 270 2.99 9.24 -37.23
C VAL A 270 4.12 8.83 -36.28
N GLY A 271 3.80 8.02 -35.27
CA GLY A 271 4.82 7.52 -34.34
C GLY A 271 4.24 6.90 -33.07
N VAL A 272 5.12 6.49 -32.18
CA VAL A 272 4.77 5.82 -30.92
C VAL A 272 5.53 6.39 -29.73
N SER A 273 5.06 6.05 -28.53
CA SER A 273 5.75 6.33 -27.28
C SER A 273 6.12 7.82 -27.18
N ARG A 274 7.36 8.13 -26.81
CA ARG A 274 7.83 9.50 -26.60
C ARG A 274 7.60 10.40 -27.82
N ALA A 275 7.84 9.93 -29.04
CA ALA A 275 7.68 10.74 -30.24
C ALA A 275 6.21 11.14 -30.48
N ALA A 276 5.26 10.23 -30.27
CA ALA A 276 3.84 10.53 -30.33
C ALA A 276 3.42 11.56 -29.26
N LEU A 277 3.92 11.39 -28.01
CA LEU A 277 3.64 12.32 -26.92
C LEU A 277 4.21 13.72 -27.17
N GLU A 278 5.41 13.83 -27.78
CA GLU A 278 6.03 15.09 -28.18
C GLU A 278 5.21 15.79 -29.28
N ALA A 279 4.68 15.03 -30.23
CA ALA A 279 3.80 15.56 -31.27
C ALA A 279 2.44 16.01 -30.71
N MET A 280 1.86 15.25 -29.79
CA MET A 280 0.65 15.68 -29.05
C MET A 280 0.91 16.94 -28.24
N ALA A 281 2.07 17.07 -27.60
CA ALA A 281 2.45 18.29 -26.89
C ALA A 281 2.52 19.50 -27.81
N ALA A 282 3.01 19.32 -29.05
CA ALA A 282 3.03 20.34 -30.09
C ALA A 282 1.65 20.59 -30.74
N GLY A 283 0.58 19.98 -30.22
CA GLY A 283 -0.79 20.17 -30.72
C GLY A 283 -1.04 19.55 -32.10
N LYS A 284 -0.32 18.48 -32.45
CA LYS A 284 -0.46 17.83 -33.76
C LYS A 284 -1.49 16.71 -33.73
N THR A 285 -2.16 16.49 -34.87
CA THR A 285 -2.96 15.29 -35.11
C THR A 285 -2.05 14.09 -35.22
N VAL A 286 -2.25 13.06 -34.40
CA VAL A 286 -1.32 11.92 -34.27
C VAL A 286 -1.98 10.62 -34.68
N ILE A 287 -1.29 9.85 -35.54
CA ILE A 287 -1.55 8.43 -35.81
C ILE A 287 -0.54 7.62 -34.99
N VAL A 288 -1.02 6.87 -34.02
CA VAL A 288 -0.16 6.08 -33.13
C VAL A 288 0.11 4.71 -33.79
N ALA A 289 1.30 4.57 -34.32
CA ALA A 289 1.73 3.38 -35.08
C ALA A 289 3.20 3.05 -34.81
N GLY A 290 3.51 1.79 -34.54
CA GLY A 290 4.86 1.31 -34.23
C GLY A 290 5.06 -0.17 -34.52
N ASN A 291 6.27 -0.66 -34.30
CA ASN A 291 6.63 -2.07 -34.53
C ASN A 291 5.94 -3.05 -33.55
N GLU A 292 5.47 -2.57 -32.43
CA GLU A 292 4.78 -3.42 -31.43
C GLU A 292 3.26 -3.43 -31.62
N GLY A 293 2.70 -2.61 -32.52
CA GLY A 293 1.28 -2.58 -32.84
C GLY A 293 0.78 -1.25 -33.42
N TYR A 294 -0.53 -1.11 -33.45
CA TYR A 294 -1.25 -0.01 -34.10
C TYR A 294 -2.48 0.40 -33.28
N ILE A 295 -2.57 1.66 -32.89
CA ILE A 295 -3.75 2.27 -32.28
C ILE A 295 -4.52 3.11 -33.31
N GLY A 296 -3.79 3.70 -34.28
CA GLY A 296 -4.34 4.53 -35.35
C GLY A 296 -4.52 5.98 -34.95
N LEU A 297 -5.43 6.69 -35.64
CA LEU A 297 -5.70 8.11 -35.37
C LEU A 297 -6.18 8.28 -33.94
N PHE A 298 -5.44 9.10 -33.16
CA PHE A 298 -5.69 9.28 -31.74
C PHE A 298 -6.88 10.21 -31.46
N GLY A 299 -7.76 9.78 -30.57
CA GLY A 299 -8.92 10.52 -30.10
C GLY A 299 -9.30 10.11 -28.67
N GLU A 300 -10.37 10.70 -28.14
CA GLU A 300 -10.85 10.45 -26.79
C GLU A 300 -11.20 8.96 -26.55
N ASP A 301 -11.78 8.33 -27.56
CA ASP A 301 -12.17 6.91 -27.55
C ASP A 301 -10.97 5.95 -27.39
N LYS A 302 -9.77 6.40 -27.70
CA LYS A 302 -8.53 5.58 -27.66
C LYS A 302 -7.63 5.90 -26.47
N LEU A 303 -7.98 6.88 -25.64
CA LEU A 303 -7.14 7.33 -24.51
C LEU A 303 -6.81 6.19 -23.54
N ALA A 304 -7.84 5.44 -23.11
CA ALA A 304 -7.63 4.34 -22.14
C ALA A 304 -6.68 3.28 -22.67
N MET A 305 -6.90 2.83 -23.91
CA MET A 305 -6.04 1.86 -24.59
C MET A 305 -4.59 2.37 -24.75
N ALA A 306 -4.42 3.64 -25.14
CA ALA A 306 -3.11 4.23 -25.33
C ALA A 306 -2.36 4.39 -23.99
N GLN A 307 -3.05 4.73 -22.91
CA GLN A 307 -2.47 4.86 -21.56
C GLN A 307 -2.02 3.50 -21.00
N GLU A 308 -2.81 2.45 -21.19
CA GLU A 308 -2.52 1.11 -20.68
C GLU A 308 -1.16 0.58 -21.17
N ASN A 309 -0.79 0.89 -22.42
CA ASN A 309 0.48 0.49 -23.03
C ASN A 309 1.49 1.64 -23.18
N ASN A 310 1.26 2.77 -22.52
CA ASN A 310 2.13 3.96 -22.57
C ASN A 310 2.45 4.43 -24.01
N PHE A 311 1.45 4.43 -24.89
CA PHE A 311 1.55 4.79 -26.32
C PHE A 311 2.55 3.95 -27.11
N CYS A 312 2.97 2.78 -26.61
CA CYS A 312 3.90 1.87 -27.32
C CYS A 312 3.19 0.89 -28.26
N CYS A 313 1.87 0.83 -28.22
CA CYS A 313 1.02 -0.13 -28.97
C CYS A 313 1.25 -1.61 -28.61
N ARG A 314 1.93 -1.92 -27.53
CA ARG A 314 2.18 -3.31 -27.10
C ARG A 314 0.86 -4.00 -26.77
N GLY A 315 0.64 -5.16 -27.37
CA GLY A 315 -0.60 -5.93 -27.20
C GLY A 315 -1.77 -5.46 -28.09
N CYS A 316 -1.57 -4.42 -28.91
CA CYS A 316 -2.51 -4.02 -29.95
C CYS A 316 -2.31 -4.84 -31.22
N GLU A 317 -3.27 -4.73 -32.14
CA GLU A 317 -3.11 -5.31 -33.48
C GLU A 317 -1.87 -4.75 -34.21
N MET A 318 -1.26 -5.53 -35.06
CA MET A 318 -0.05 -5.10 -35.81
C MET A 318 -0.37 -3.96 -36.77
N SER A 319 0.62 -3.10 -36.99
CA SER A 319 0.56 -2.09 -38.06
C SER A 319 0.55 -2.78 -39.45
N GLU A 320 -0.39 -2.38 -40.27
CA GLU A 320 -0.55 -2.82 -41.67
C GLU A 320 -0.62 -1.60 -42.59
N GLU A 321 -0.11 -1.75 -43.79
CA GLU A 321 -0.10 -0.69 -44.83
C GLU A 321 -1.50 -0.13 -45.10
N ASP A 322 -2.51 -0.99 -45.19
CA ASP A 322 -3.90 -0.58 -45.47
C ASP A 322 -4.53 0.21 -44.30
N LYS A 323 -4.19 -0.12 -43.03
CA LYS A 323 -4.64 0.64 -41.85
C LYS A 323 -3.98 2.01 -41.84
N LEU A 324 -2.68 2.06 -42.01
CA LEU A 324 -1.91 3.30 -42.04
C LEU A 324 -2.33 4.20 -43.21
N TYR A 325 -2.56 3.62 -44.39
CA TYR A 325 -3.09 4.34 -45.57
C TYR A 325 -4.46 4.97 -45.30
N ARG A 326 -5.42 4.19 -44.77
CA ARG A 326 -6.78 4.66 -44.51
C ARG A 326 -6.79 5.80 -43.49
N ASP A 327 -6.07 5.67 -42.38
CA ASP A 327 -6.05 6.72 -41.34
C ASP A 327 -5.35 7.98 -41.83
N THR A 328 -4.29 7.83 -42.66
CA THR A 328 -3.59 8.98 -43.28
C THR A 328 -4.51 9.70 -44.27
N VAL A 329 -5.19 8.98 -45.16
CA VAL A 329 -6.17 9.58 -46.10
C VAL A 329 -7.32 10.22 -45.34
N TYR A 330 -7.82 9.57 -44.27
CA TYR A 330 -8.88 10.14 -43.45
C TYR A 330 -8.43 11.46 -42.84
N ALA A 331 -7.26 11.51 -42.22
CA ALA A 331 -6.73 12.71 -41.57
C ALA A 331 -6.54 13.89 -42.51
N PHE A 332 -6.08 13.65 -43.77
CA PHE A 332 -5.85 14.72 -44.73
C PHE A 332 -7.06 15.08 -45.58
N CYS A 333 -7.89 14.10 -45.95
CA CYS A 333 -8.96 14.31 -46.95
C CYS A 333 -10.36 14.39 -46.34
N ASN A 334 -10.59 13.78 -45.18
CA ASN A 334 -11.90 13.72 -44.57
C ASN A 334 -12.05 14.62 -43.35
N MET A 335 -10.95 14.96 -42.65
CA MET A 335 -10.97 15.93 -41.52
C MET A 335 -10.74 17.34 -42.07
N THR A 336 -11.56 18.29 -41.61
CA THR A 336 -11.31 19.71 -41.85
C THR A 336 -10.08 20.19 -41.08
N PRO A 337 -9.46 21.33 -41.43
CA PRO A 337 -8.39 21.92 -40.63
C PRO A 337 -8.78 22.13 -39.16
N GLU A 338 -10.02 22.55 -38.88
CA GLU A 338 -10.54 22.79 -37.53
C GLU A 338 -10.71 21.49 -36.75
N GLU A 339 -11.08 20.38 -37.41
CA GLU A 339 -11.17 19.06 -36.78
C GLU A 339 -9.80 18.52 -36.42
N ARG A 340 -8.78 18.75 -37.29
CA ARG A 340 -7.38 18.39 -36.96
C ARG A 340 -6.84 19.23 -35.81
N GLU A 341 -7.11 20.52 -35.80
CA GLU A 341 -6.73 21.41 -34.70
C GLU A 341 -7.36 20.96 -33.37
N LYS A 342 -8.65 20.61 -33.39
CA LYS A 342 -9.36 20.09 -32.22
C LYS A 342 -8.77 18.77 -31.73
N ALA A 343 -8.42 17.86 -32.63
CA ALA A 343 -7.76 16.59 -32.27
C ALA A 343 -6.37 16.85 -31.65
N GLY A 344 -5.61 17.77 -32.23
CA GLY A 344 -4.31 18.19 -31.69
C GLY A 344 -4.42 18.87 -30.32
N ALA A 345 -5.41 19.76 -30.14
CA ALA A 345 -5.69 20.40 -28.86
C ALA A 345 -6.06 19.39 -27.78
N TYR A 346 -6.89 18.40 -28.08
CA TYR A 346 -7.18 17.30 -27.19
C TYR A 346 -5.93 16.50 -26.81
N GLY A 347 -5.10 16.15 -27.81
CA GLY A 347 -3.81 15.50 -27.56
C GLY A 347 -2.93 16.31 -26.60
N ARG A 348 -2.84 17.62 -26.79
CA ARG A 348 -2.09 18.54 -25.92
C ARG A 348 -2.66 18.59 -24.50
N GLU A 349 -3.99 18.60 -24.33
CA GLU A 349 -4.65 18.52 -23.02
C GLU A 349 -4.25 17.23 -22.29
N VAL A 350 -4.26 16.09 -22.99
CA VAL A 350 -3.81 14.79 -22.44
C VAL A 350 -2.36 14.87 -21.93
N ILE A 351 -1.47 15.53 -22.68
CA ILE A 351 -0.07 15.72 -22.27
C ILE A 351 0.02 16.56 -21.00
N PHE A 352 -0.63 17.72 -20.94
CA PHE A 352 -0.62 18.56 -19.74
C PHE A 352 -1.11 17.80 -18.52
N ARG A 353 -2.20 17.05 -18.66
CA ARG A 353 -2.86 16.35 -17.56
C ARG A 353 -2.08 15.15 -17.06
N TYR A 354 -1.43 14.38 -17.97
CA TYR A 354 -0.87 13.07 -17.61
C TYR A 354 0.62 12.92 -17.89
N TYR A 355 1.20 13.66 -18.85
CA TYR A 355 2.55 13.39 -19.38
C TYR A 355 3.49 14.61 -19.35
N SER A 356 3.17 15.70 -18.67
CA SER A 356 4.05 16.86 -18.60
C SER A 356 5.24 16.66 -17.66
N VAL A 357 6.36 17.35 -17.92
CA VAL A 357 7.52 17.40 -17.03
C VAL A 357 7.14 17.94 -15.65
N THR A 358 6.17 18.85 -15.57
CA THR A 358 5.65 19.38 -14.32
C THR A 358 5.00 18.28 -13.48
N ARG A 359 4.21 17.39 -14.10
CA ARG A 359 3.64 16.22 -13.42
C ARG A 359 4.72 15.25 -12.95
N MET A 360 5.70 14.95 -13.80
CA MET A 360 6.86 14.12 -13.46
C MET A 360 7.61 14.67 -12.25
N ALA A 361 7.84 15.98 -12.19
CA ALA A 361 8.46 16.63 -11.05
C ALA A 361 7.63 16.51 -9.78
N GLN A 362 6.31 16.73 -9.86
CA GLN A 362 5.38 16.58 -8.73
C GLN A 362 5.40 15.16 -8.15
N ASP A 363 5.38 14.13 -9.01
CA ASP A 363 5.41 12.73 -8.56
C ASP A 363 6.77 12.38 -7.93
N SER A 364 7.87 12.90 -8.47
CA SER A 364 9.20 12.77 -7.87
C SER A 364 9.29 13.46 -6.50
N VAL A 365 8.68 14.63 -6.35
CA VAL A 365 8.62 15.36 -5.07
C VAL A 365 7.82 14.59 -4.03
N LYS A 366 6.72 13.91 -4.39
CA LYS A 366 5.99 13.02 -3.46
C LYS A 366 6.90 11.92 -2.91
N ALA A 367 7.74 11.32 -3.77
CA ALA A 367 8.72 10.32 -3.34
C ALA A 367 9.79 10.93 -2.42
N TYR A 368 10.23 12.17 -2.69
CA TYR A 368 11.18 12.90 -1.84
C TYR A 368 10.59 13.21 -0.46
N ASP A 369 9.36 13.71 -0.41
CA ASP A 369 8.66 14.03 0.85
C ASP A 369 8.48 12.77 1.70
N ALA A 370 8.05 11.65 1.09
CA ALA A 370 7.90 10.38 1.79
C ALA A 370 9.23 9.84 2.32
N ALA A 371 10.30 9.89 1.51
CA ALA A 371 11.63 9.45 1.90
C ALA A 371 12.25 10.35 2.99
N TRP A 372 12.01 11.65 2.89
CA TRP A 372 12.46 12.64 3.88
C TRP A 372 11.78 12.42 5.22
N LYS A 373 10.46 12.26 5.21
CA LYS A 373 9.66 11.95 6.40
C LYS A 373 10.21 10.70 7.10
N GLU A 374 10.38 9.60 6.36
CA GLU A 374 10.95 8.35 6.89
C GLU A 374 12.38 8.54 7.48
N SER A 375 13.22 9.39 6.86
CA SER A 375 14.61 9.65 7.31
C SER A 375 14.70 10.51 8.57
N HIS A 376 13.75 11.43 8.78
CA HIS A 376 13.85 12.49 9.79
C HIS A 376 12.82 12.34 10.90
N GLU A 377 11.74 11.59 10.68
CA GLU A 377 10.82 11.22 11.75
C GLU A 377 11.44 10.13 12.62
N LYS A 378 11.23 10.27 13.93
CA LYS A 378 11.70 9.28 14.89
C LYS A 378 10.91 7.99 14.70
N GLN A 379 11.60 6.91 14.37
CA GLN A 379 11.02 5.59 14.29
C GLN A 379 10.85 5.00 15.69
N TYR A 380 9.68 4.44 15.97
CA TYR A 380 9.37 3.78 17.22
C TYR A 380 9.18 2.27 17.00
N HIS A 381 9.99 1.46 17.64
CA HIS A 381 9.85 0.01 17.61
C HIS A 381 9.17 -0.47 18.90
N VAL A 382 8.04 -1.13 18.75
CA VAL A 382 7.20 -1.59 19.86
C VAL A 382 7.08 -3.11 19.84
N VAL A 383 7.35 -3.77 20.96
CA VAL A 383 7.10 -5.20 21.13
C VAL A 383 5.79 -5.40 21.89
N MET A 384 4.89 -6.19 21.33
CA MET A 384 3.62 -6.56 21.99
C MET A 384 3.69 -7.99 22.53
N SER A 385 3.37 -8.16 23.81
CA SER A 385 3.32 -9.45 24.49
C SER A 385 1.91 -9.70 25.05
N GLY A 386 1.28 -10.79 24.61
CA GLY A 386 -0.07 -11.19 25.02
C GLY A 386 -0.29 -12.69 24.83
N TYR A 387 -1.54 -13.16 24.90
CA TYR A 387 -1.90 -14.55 24.63
C TYR A 387 -2.21 -14.77 23.15
N TYR A 388 -1.21 -14.50 22.29
CA TYR A 388 -1.36 -14.46 20.84
C TYR A 388 -0.88 -15.77 20.16
N GLY A 389 -1.56 -16.17 19.09
CA GLY A 389 -1.25 -17.39 18.33
C GLY A 389 -1.74 -18.68 19.02
N PHE A 390 -2.80 -18.62 19.81
CA PHE A 390 -3.40 -19.78 20.50
C PHE A 390 -4.82 -20.09 20.02
N ASN A 391 -5.22 -19.59 18.87
CA ASN A 391 -6.56 -19.76 18.29
C ASN A 391 -7.69 -19.31 19.26
N ASN A 392 -7.45 -18.21 19.97
CA ASN A 392 -8.44 -17.55 20.80
C ASN A 392 -8.84 -16.24 20.14
N THR A 393 -10.04 -16.21 19.57
CA THR A 393 -10.56 -15.06 18.80
C THR A 393 -10.55 -13.76 19.59
N GLY A 394 -10.81 -13.81 20.91
CA GLY A 394 -10.80 -12.63 21.76
C GLY A 394 -9.42 -12.01 21.94
N ASP A 395 -8.38 -12.84 22.19
CA ASP A 395 -7.02 -12.35 22.34
C ASP A 395 -6.43 -11.90 21.01
N GLU A 396 -6.81 -12.55 19.89
CA GLU A 396 -6.45 -12.10 18.54
C GLU A 396 -7.12 -10.76 18.20
N ALA A 397 -8.39 -10.55 18.62
CA ALA A 397 -9.09 -9.27 18.45
C ALA A 397 -8.38 -8.13 19.20
N ILE A 398 -7.93 -8.39 20.43
CA ILE A 398 -7.14 -7.42 21.20
C ILE A 398 -5.85 -7.07 20.47
N MET A 399 -5.11 -8.08 19.99
CA MET A 399 -3.87 -7.89 19.22
C MET A 399 -4.11 -7.01 17.99
N LEU A 400 -5.13 -7.32 17.19
CA LEU A 400 -5.46 -6.59 15.97
C LEU A 400 -5.92 -5.16 16.26
N SER A 401 -6.76 -4.97 17.28
CA SER A 401 -7.20 -3.62 17.70
C SER A 401 -6.02 -2.76 18.15
N MET A 402 -5.14 -3.30 18.99
CA MET A 402 -3.92 -2.60 19.41
C MET A 402 -3.01 -2.28 18.23
N HIS A 403 -2.81 -3.23 17.31
CA HIS A 403 -1.99 -3.03 16.13
C HIS A 403 -2.57 -1.91 15.24
N LYS A 404 -3.86 -2.00 14.89
CA LYS A 404 -4.56 -0.99 14.09
C LYS A 404 -4.45 0.41 14.72
N ASN A 405 -4.80 0.53 16.00
CA ASN A 405 -4.81 1.80 16.71
C ASN A 405 -3.41 2.44 16.81
N ILE A 406 -2.36 1.63 16.96
CA ILE A 406 -0.98 2.14 17.00
C ILE A 406 -0.52 2.54 15.59
N GLN A 407 -0.90 1.81 14.54
CA GLN A 407 -0.60 2.20 13.15
C GLN A 407 -1.30 3.51 12.76
N GLU A 408 -2.49 3.78 13.27
CA GLU A 408 -3.21 5.05 13.06
C GLU A 408 -2.48 6.28 13.67
N LEU A 409 -1.54 6.08 14.60
CA LEU A 409 -0.69 7.17 15.12
C LEU A 409 0.35 7.65 14.08
N GLY A 410 0.74 6.82 13.12
CA GLY A 410 1.65 7.14 12.03
C GLY A 410 2.46 5.95 11.54
N ASP A 411 2.98 6.07 10.33
CA ASP A 411 3.79 5.02 9.65
C ASP A 411 5.14 4.78 10.34
N ASN A 412 5.51 5.62 11.28
CA ASN A 412 6.77 5.55 12.03
C ASN A 412 6.70 4.61 13.25
N TYR A 413 5.60 3.88 13.45
CA TYR A 413 5.46 2.87 14.49
C TYR A 413 5.61 1.47 13.91
N HIS A 414 6.66 0.75 14.31
CA HIS A 414 6.93 -0.63 13.90
C HIS A 414 6.61 -1.59 15.05
N ILE A 415 5.73 -2.54 14.78
CA ILE A 415 5.20 -3.44 15.79
C ILE A 415 5.72 -4.86 15.55
N THR A 416 6.26 -5.48 16.60
CA THR A 416 6.61 -6.91 16.60
C THR A 416 5.83 -7.63 17.69
N VAL A 417 5.11 -8.68 17.33
CA VAL A 417 4.26 -9.44 18.24
C VAL A 417 4.97 -10.70 18.72
N LEU A 418 4.89 -10.99 20.02
CA LEU A 418 5.31 -12.27 20.57
C LEU A 418 4.18 -13.29 20.41
N SER A 419 4.25 -14.15 19.39
CA SER A 419 3.21 -15.12 19.03
C SER A 419 3.66 -16.55 19.29
N ASN A 420 2.71 -17.43 19.61
CA ASN A 420 2.95 -18.88 19.69
C ASN A 420 3.12 -19.50 18.28
N LYS A 421 2.51 -18.87 17.27
CA LYS A 421 2.57 -19.29 15.85
C LYS A 421 2.95 -18.10 14.96
N PRO A 422 4.22 -17.67 14.96
CA PRO A 422 4.62 -16.45 14.29
C PRO A 422 4.44 -16.49 12.76
N ALA A 423 4.60 -17.65 12.12
CA ALA A 423 4.37 -17.80 10.68
C ALA A 423 2.90 -17.55 10.32
N GLU A 424 1.98 -18.19 11.06
CA GLU A 424 0.54 -18.04 10.88
C GLU A 424 0.09 -16.59 11.18
N THR A 425 0.67 -15.94 12.21
CA THR A 425 0.40 -14.54 12.54
C THR A 425 0.81 -13.60 11.40
N ARG A 426 1.98 -13.82 10.80
CA ARG A 426 2.44 -13.02 9.65
C ARG A 426 1.57 -13.24 8.40
N GLU A 427 1.28 -14.49 8.09
CA GLU A 427 0.49 -14.85 6.91
C GLU A 427 -0.95 -14.33 7.01
N LYS A 428 -1.62 -14.56 8.14
CA LYS A 428 -3.04 -14.24 8.34
C LYS A 428 -3.29 -12.75 8.53
N TYR A 429 -2.37 -12.03 9.21
CA TYR A 429 -2.60 -10.65 9.65
C TYR A 429 -1.60 -9.63 9.10
N GLY A 430 -0.56 -10.05 8.39
CA GLY A 430 0.48 -9.16 7.89
C GLY A 430 1.35 -8.51 8.99
N ILE A 431 1.31 -9.04 10.23
CA ILE A 431 1.98 -8.45 11.40
C ILE A 431 3.31 -9.17 11.66
N GLU A 432 4.40 -8.43 11.82
CA GLU A 432 5.69 -8.99 12.20
C GLU A 432 5.60 -9.70 13.56
N ALA A 433 6.06 -10.95 13.59
CA ALA A 433 5.95 -11.77 14.78
C ALA A 433 7.19 -12.62 15.03
N VAL A 434 7.52 -12.87 16.30
CA VAL A 434 8.56 -13.78 16.75
C VAL A 434 8.00 -14.84 17.68
N TYR A 435 8.67 -16.01 17.74
CA TYR A 435 8.21 -17.11 18.59
C TYR A 435 8.37 -16.74 20.07
N ARG A 436 7.25 -16.71 20.79
CA ARG A 436 7.17 -16.23 22.18
C ARG A 436 8.04 -16.98 23.20
N PHE A 437 8.39 -18.25 22.94
CA PHE A 437 9.27 -19.04 23.77
C PHE A 437 10.71 -19.13 23.23
N GLY A 438 11.01 -18.49 22.09
CA GLY A 438 12.35 -18.32 21.56
C GLY A 438 13.12 -17.26 22.34
N VAL A 439 13.76 -17.65 23.45
CA VAL A 439 14.42 -16.73 24.39
C VAL A 439 15.34 -15.74 23.67
N ARG A 440 16.17 -16.23 22.75
CA ARG A 440 17.11 -15.39 21.98
C ARG A 440 16.38 -14.36 21.14
N ASP A 441 15.34 -14.77 20.42
CA ASP A 441 14.60 -13.89 19.51
C ASP A 441 13.77 -12.86 20.27
N VAL A 442 13.14 -13.27 21.38
CA VAL A 442 12.40 -12.39 22.28
C VAL A 442 13.33 -11.33 22.89
N LEU A 443 14.50 -11.72 23.41
CA LEU A 443 15.47 -10.79 23.97
C LEU A 443 16.04 -9.86 22.90
N CYS A 444 16.25 -10.36 21.67
CA CYS A 444 16.68 -9.56 20.53
C CYS A 444 15.60 -8.52 20.14
N ALA A 445 14.34 -8.93 20.04
CA ALA A 445 13.23 -8.02 19.75
C ALA A 445 13.11 -6.93 20.81
N ILE A 446 13.14 -7.28 22.10
CA ILE A 446 13.10 -6.33 23.21
C ILE A 446 14.32 -5.38 23.17
N ARG A 447 15.52 -5.90 22.91
CA ARG A 447 16.74 -5.06 22.84
C ARG A 447 16.64 -3.97 21.76
N HIS A 448 16.01 -4.28 20.62
CA HIS A 448 15.88 -3.34 19.50
C HIS A 448 14.60 -2.50 19.56
N SER A 449 13.73 -2.73 20.53
CA SER A 449 12.52 -1.92 20.70
C SER A 449 12.78 -0.65 21.55
N ASP A 450 11.86 0.31 21.45
CA ASP A 450 11.74 1.48 22.32
C ASP A 450 10.85 1.17 23.52
N ALA A 451 9.81 0.36 23.32
CA ALA A 451 8.88 -0.03 24.36
C ALA A 451 8.42 -1.49 24.25
N LEU A 452 8.11 -2.07 25.39
CA LEU A 452 7.31 -3.29 25.53
C LEU A 452 5.91 -2.93 25.96
N LEU A 453 4.89 -3.42 25.22
CA LEU A 453 3.50 -3.41 25.63
C LEU A 453 3.15 -4.81 26.15
N SER A 454 2.84 -4.92 27.43
CA SER A 454 2.15 -6.09 27.98
C SER A 454 0.68 -5.87 27.74
N GLY A 455 0.13 -6.47 26.67
CA GLY A 455 -1.11 -6.00 26.09
C GLY A 455 -2.23 -6.99 26.12
N GLY A 456 -3.38 -6.46 26.54
CA GLY A 456 -4.69 -7.06 26.42
C GLY A 456 -4.92 -8.34 27.22
N GLY A 457 -6.16 -8.61 27.46
CA GLY A 457 -6.56 -9.83 28.17
C GLY A 457 -6.18 -9.86 29.65
N SER A 458 -6.52 -10.95 30.33
CA SER A 458 -6.22 -11.17 31.75
C SER A 458 -4.92 -11.94 31.91
N LEU A 459 -3.79 -11.26 31.68
CA LEU A 459 -2.47 -11.89 31.66
C LEU A 459 -1.88 -12.10 33.06
N LEU A 460 -2.14 -11.18 33.98
CA LEU A 460 -1.62 -11.21 35.34
C LEU A 460 -2.64 -11.82 36.29
N GLN A 461 -2.76 -13.15 36.26
CA GLN A 461 -3.63 -13.95 37.10
C GLN A 461 -2.96 -15.30 37.41
N ASP A 462 -3.30 -15.94 38.57
CA ASP A 462 -2.80 -17.26 38.91
C ASP A 462 -3.90 -18.35 39.05
N SER A 463 -5.14 -17.99 38.72
CA SER A 463 -6.30 -18.91 38.75
C SER A 463 -6.20 -20.05 37.73
N THR A 464 -5.56 -19.78 36.58
CA THR A 464 -5.35 -20.80 35.52
C THR A 464 -3.97 -21.41 35.61
N SER A 465 -2.90 -20.63 35.81
CA SER A 465 -1.54 -21.13 35.88
C SER A 465 -0.55 -20.10 36.43
N THR A 466 0.15 -20.45 37.51
CA THR A 466 1.29 -19.66 37.98
C THR A 466 2.41 -19.55 36.96
N ARG A 467 2.60 -20.56 36.08
CA ARG A 467 3.61 -20.50 35.00
C ARG A 467 3.31 -19.40 34.01
N SER A 468 2.05 -19.22 33.65
CA SER A 468 1.61 -18.13 32.75
C SER A 468 1.91 -16.77 33.36
N LEU A 469 1.55 -16.56 34.64
CA LEU A 469 1.87 -15.34 35.37
C LEU A 469 3.37 -15.04 35.37
N MET A 470 4.20 -16.05 35.69
CA MET A 470 5.65 -15.92 35.72
C MET A 470 6.23 -15.56 34.34
N TYR A 471 5.69 -16.11 33.25
CA TYR A 471 6.09 -15.77 31.89
C TYR A 471 5.93 -14.26 31.63
N TYR A 472 4.74 -13.71 31.84
CA TYR A 472 4.49 -12.27 31.58
C TYR A 472 5.29 -11.35 32.48
N LEU A 473 5.46 -11.71 33.75
CA LEU A 473 6.32 -10.97 34.67
C LEU A 473 7.79 -11.01 34.25
N SER A 474 8.29 -12.15 33.72
CA SER A 474 9.68 -12.29 33.27
C SER A 474 9.96 -11.43 32.04
N ILE A 475 9.05 -11.39 31.07
CA ILE A 475 9.17 -10.52 29.87
C ILE A 475 9.20 -9.05 30.27
N THR A 476 8.29 -8.63 31.16
CA THR A 476 8.25 -7.29 31.71
C THR A 476 9.55 -6.93 32.46
N ALA A 477 10.04 -7.84 33.30
CA ALA A 477 11.28 -7.64 34.06
C ALA A 477 12.51 -7.56 33.12
N ALA A 478 12.58 -8.41 32.08
CA ALA A 478 13.65 -8.39 31.07
C ALA A 478 13.67 -7.04 30.33
N ALA A 479 12.54 -6.52 29.90
CA ALA A 479 12.46 -5.21 29.25
C ALA A 479 12.95 -4.08 30.18
N LYS A 480 12.56 -4.11 31.44
CA LYS A 480 13.04 -3.12 32.42
C LYS A 480 14.53 -3.26 32.73
N PHE A 481 15.05 -4.48 32.79
CA PHE A 481 16.49 -4.73 32.94
C PHE A 481 17.27 -4.14 31.76
N MET A 482 16.74 -4.26 30.54
CA MET A 482 17.30 -3.64 29.32
C MET A 482 17.00 -2.14 29.22
N ARG A 483 16.46 -1.49 30.26
CA ARG A 483 16.13 -0.07 30.31
C ARG A 483 15.11 0.37 29.27
N LYS A 484 14.25 -0.54 28.80
CA LYS A 484 13.18 -0.22 27.87
C LYS A 484 11.98 0.38 28.61
N LYS A 485 11.19 1.17 27.88
CA LYS A 485 9.90 1.63 28.40
C LYS A 485 8.93 0.44 28.44
N VAL A 486 8.11 0.37 29.47
CA VAL A 486 7.13 -0.71 29.64
C VAL A 486 5.77 -0.12 29.97
N MET A 487 4.78 -0.50 29.17
CA MET A 487 3.38 -0.17 29.41
C MET A 487 2.58 -1.47 29.55
N LEU A 488 1.80 -1.57 30.62
CA LEU A 488 0.68 -2.50 30.65
C LEU A 488 -0.46 -1.82 29.88
N TYR A 489 -0.91 -2.44 28.79
CA TYR A 489 -1.84 -1.82 27.86
C TYR A 489 -3.22 -2.49 27.99
N ALA A 490 -4.20 -1.77 28.55
CA ALA A 490 -5.57 -2.24 28.76
C ALA A 490 -5.65 -3.63 29.39
N ASN A 491 -4.81 -3.91 30.40
CA ASN A 491 -4.77 -5.22 31.04
C ASN A 491 -5.97 -5.44 31.96
N GLY A 492 -6.50 -6.66 31.93
CA GLY A 492 -7.28 -7.21 33.01
C GLY A 492 -6.36 -7.85 34.04
N ILE A 493 -6.55 -7.57 35.32
CA ILE A 493 -5.72 -8.09 36.40
C ILE A 493 -6.54 -9.01 37.30
N GLY A 494 -5.90 -10.09 37.75
CA GLY A 494 -6.43 -10.99 38.75
C GLY A 494 -7.53 -11.97 38.30
N PRO A 495 -7.99 -12.79 39.26
CA PRO A 495 -7.51 -12.83 40.64
C PRO A 495 -6.07 -13.36 40.79
N VAL A 496 -5.30 -12.76 41.70
CA VAL A 496 -3.98 -13.25 42.14
C VAL A 496 -4.06 -13.65 43.60
N SER A 497 -4.23 -14.92 43.83
CA SER A 497 -4.53 -15.47 45.16
C SER A 497 -3.28 -15.76 46.03
N GLY A 498 -2.18 -16.17 45.37
CA GLY A 498 -0.95 -16.55 46.05
C GLY A 498 -0.19 -15.38 46.66
N LYS A 499 0.08 -15.38 47.97
CA LYS A 499 0.86 -14.31 48.66
C LYS A 499 2.22 -14.04 47.98
N ARG A 500 2.90 -15.06 47.51
CA ARG A 500 4.18 -14.93 46.74
C ARG A 500 3.94 -14.27 45.40
N ASN A 501 2.92 -14.68 44.67
CA ASN A 501 2.56 -14.15 43.37
C ASN A 501 2.18 -12.66 43.49
N ARG A 502 1.40 -12.27 44.50
CA ARG A 502 1.05 -10.85 44.77
C ARG A 502 2.29 -9.99 45.02
N ARG A 503 3.27 -10.49 45.75
CA ARG A 503 4.54 -9.78 45.98
C ARG A 503 5.32 -9.60 44.69
N LEU A 504 5.41 -10.63 43.83
CA LEU A 504 6.09 -10.57 42.54
C LEU A 504 5.38 -9.61 41.57
N VAL A 505 4.05 -9.66 41.50
CA VAL A 505 3.26 -8.70 40.71
C VAL A 505 3.57 -7.28 41.16
N LYS A 506 3.48 -7.01 42.47
CA LYS A 506 3.83 -5.69 43.05
C LYS A 506 5.23 -5.22 42.61
N GLN A 507 6.23 -6.08 42.79
CA GLN A 507 7.63 -5.72 42.48
C GLN A 507 7.88 -5.43 41.01
N VAL A 508 7.30 -6.22 40.11
CA VAL A 508 7.52 -6.10 38.67
C VAL A 508 6.66 -4.98 38.10
N VAL A 509 5.37 -4.94 38.43
CA VAL A 509 4.43 -3.96 37.88
C VAL A 509 4.76 -2.53 38.33
N ASN A 510 5.24 -2.33 39.57
CA ASN A 510 5.70 -1.01 40.02
C ASN A 510 6.91 -0.47 39.20
N LYS A 511 7.67 -1.34 38.51
CA LYS A 511 8.76 -0.93 37.62
C LYS A 511 8.25 -0.51 36.23
N ALA A 512 7.02 -0.85 35.85
CA ALA A 512 6.42 -0.36 34.64
C ALA A 512 6.33 1.17 34.64
N ASP A 513 6.43 1.77 33.45
CA ASP A 513 6.42 3.23 33.32
C ASP A 513 4.98 3.76 33.27
N LEU A 514 4.05 2.96 32.74
CA LEU A 514 2.64 3.28 32.60
C LEU A 514 1.78 2.01 32.69
N ILE A 515 0.58 2.14 33.25
CA ILE A 515 -0.36 1.03 33.41
C ILE A 515 -1.73 1.54 33.00
N THR A 516 -2.31 1.00 31.94
CA THR A 516 -3.71 1.16 31.62
C THR A 516 -4.46 -0.14 31.85
N LEU A 517 -5.66 -0.04 32.37
CA LEU A 517 -6.49 -1.15 32.80
C LEU A 517 -7.85 -1.03 32.12
N ARG A 518 -8.43 -2.15 31.69
CA ARG A 518 -9.70 -2.15 30.96
C ARG A 518 -10.94 -2.09 31.87
N GLU A 519 -10.75 -2.26 33.20
CA GLU A 519 -11.81 -2.37 34.17
C GLU A 519 -11.38 -1.87 35.55
N GLU A 520 -12.31 -1.31 36.32
CA GLU A 520 -12.10 -0.77 37.67
C GLU A 520 -11.66 -1.86 38.65
N ASN A 521 -12.23 -3.06 38.58
CA ASN A 521 -11.85 -4.20 39.44
C ASN A 521 -10.36 -4.53 39.33
N SER A 522 -9.78 -4.41 38.13
CA SER A 522 -8.33 -4.59 37.89
C SER A 522 -7.50 -3.48 38.56
N TYR A 523 -8.01 -2.26 38.61
CA TYR A 523 -7.38 -1.16 39.34
C TYR A 523 -7.36 -1.42 40.84
N GLU A 524 -8.48 -1.80 41.42
CA GLU A 524 -8.62 -2.12 42.86
C GLU A 524 -7.71 -3.29 43.22
N GLU A 525 -7.65 -4.34 42.41
CA GLU A 525 -6.79 -5.50 42.62
C GLU A 525 -5.30 -5.10 42.65
N LEU A 526 -4.83 -4.22 41.76
CA LEU A 526 -3.44 -3.71 41.78
C LEU A 526 -3.17 -2.85 43.03
N LEU A 527 -4.13 -2.02 43.44
CA LEU A 527 -3.99 -1.21 44.65
C LEU A 527 -3.90 -2.09 45.88
N SER A 528 -4.71 -3.14 45.98
CA SER A 528 -4.68 -4.11 47.10
C SER A 528 -3.34 -4.84 47.21
N MET A 529 -2.58 -4.94 46.11
CA MET A 529 -1.22 -5.47 46.09
C MET A 529 -0.16 -4.42 46.45
N GLY A 530 -0.52 -3.12 46.52
CA GLY A 530 0.38 -2.01 46.78
C GLY A 530 1.14 -1.51 45.57
N VAL A 531 0.51 -1.54 44.39
CA VAL A 531 1.02 -0.88 43.16
C VAL A 531 0.70 0.62 43.24
N ASN A 532 1.61 1.46 42.72
CA ASN A 532 1.51 2.91 42.79
C ASN A 532 0.35 3.43 41.94
N PRO A 533 -0.69 4.05 42.51
CA PRO A 533 -1.88 4.54 41.79
C PRO A 533 -1.55 5.63 40.73
N LYS A 534 -0.48 6.41 40.95
CA LYS A 534 -0.11 7.49 40.02
C LYS A 534 0.27 7.00 38.62
N LYS A 535 0.52 5.70 38.47
CA LYS A 535 0.88 5.08 37.17
C LYS A 535 -0.31 4.34 36.55
N CYS A 536 -1.41 4.19 37.25
CA CYS A 536 -2.57 3.38 36.86
C CYS A 536 -3.70 4.26 36.35
N PHE A 537 -4.24 3.93 35.19
CA PHE A 537 -5.33 4.64 34.53
C PHE A 537 -6.37 3.62 34.04
N VAL A 538 -7.64 3.83 34.35
CA VAL A 538 -8.71 3.01 33.80
C VAL A 538 -9.06 3.53 32.39
N THR A 539 -9.11 2.62 31.45
CA THR A 539 -9.50 2.82 30.05
C THR A 539 -10.61 1.83 29.69
N ALA A 540 -10.59 1.27 28.48
CA ALA A 540 -11.48 0.18 28.10
C ALA A 540 -10.73 -0.87 27.27
N ASP A 541 -11.40 -2.01 27.02
CA ASP A 541 -10.86 -3.07 26.19
C ASP A 541 -10.65 -2.54 24.75
N PRO A 542 -9.47 -2.74 24.14
CA PRO A 542 -9.16 -2.24 22.80
C PRO A 542 -10.14 -2.72 21.73
N VAL A 543 -10.79 -3.85 21.95
CA VAL A 543 -11.75 -4.44 21.01
C VAL A 543 -12.94 -3.51 20.71
N PHE A 544 -13.26 -2.56 21.61
CA PHE A 544 -14.28 -1.55 21.34
C PHE A 544 -13.92 -0.59 20.19
N THR A 545 -12.66 -0.57 19.72
CA THR A 545 -12.24 0.20 18.54
C THR A 545 -12.29 -0.61 17.24
N MET A 546 -12.59 -1.92 17.34
CA MET A 546 -12.61 -2.81 16.18
C MET A 546 -13.95 -2.74 15.44
N ASP A 547 -13.90 -2.95 14.12
CA ASP A 547 -15.08 -3.07 13.26
C ASP A 547 -15.24 -4.50 12.74
N GLY A 548 -16.49 -4.93 12.59
CA GLY A 548 -16.84 -6.17 11.89
C GLY A 548 -16.80 -5.97 10.38
N ILE A 549 -16.82 -7.09 9.64
CA ILE A 549 -17.08 -7.07 8.20
C ILE A 549 -18.52 -6.60 7.92
N ALA A 550 -18.80 -6.21 6.68
CA ALA A 550 -20.14 -5.84 6.25
C ALA A 550 -21.13 -7.01 6.45
N LYS A 551 -22.41 -6.70 6.72
CA LYS A 551 -23.44 -7.73 6.96
C LYS A 551 -23.62 -8.65 5.77
N GLU A 552 -23.51 -8.14 4.56
CA GLU A 552 -23.62 -8.89 3.31
C GLU A 552 -22.53 -9.97 3.22
N ASP A 553 -21.30 -9.65 3.62
CA ASP A 553 -20.20 -10.60 3.65
C ASP A 553 -20.37 -11.63 4.77
N ALA A 554 -20.90 -11.21 5.92
CA ALA A 554 -21.23 -12.12 7.01
C ALA A 554 -22.32 -13.12 6.60
N TYR A 555 -23.36 -12.70 5.88
CA TYR A 555 -24.37 -13.60 5.33
C TYR A 555 -23.78 -14.61 4.33
N ARG A 556 -22.82 -14.20 3.48
CA ARG A 556 -22.09 -15.12 2.59
C ARG A 556 -21.29 -16.17 3.36
N LEU A 557 -20.72 -15.82 4.51
CA LEU A 557 -20.03 -16.78 5.37
C LEU A 557 -21.01 -17.79 5.99
N LEU A 558 -22.18 -17.33 6.43
CA LEU A 558 -23.24 -18.19 6.96
C LEU A 558 -23.76 -19.17 5.88
N ASP A 559 -23.96 -18.71 4.67
CA ASP A 559 -24.35 -19.56 3.52
C ASP A 559 -23.34 -20.66 3.23
N LYS A 560 -22.03 -20.34 3.26
CA LYS A 560 -20.94 -21.32 3.08
C LYS A 560 -20.96 -22.43 4.13
N GLU A 561 -21.39 -22.12 5.34
CA GLU A 561 -21.57 -23.09 6.44
C GLU A 561 -22.93 -23.81 6.39
N GLY A 562 -23.78 -23.51 5.41
CA GLY A 562 -25.10 -24.11 5.26
C GLY A 562 -26.09 -23.64 6.33
N ILE A 563 -25.93 -22.45 6.88
CA ILE A 563 -26.84 -21.92 7.90
C ILE A 563 -27.99 -21.19 7.23
N PRO A 564 -29.27 -21.67 7.42
CA PRO A 564 -30.43 -21.04 6.83
C PRO A 564 -30.65 -19.61 7.34
N GLN A 565 -31.03 -18.72 6.44
CA GLN A 565 -31.30 -17.30 6.73
C GLN A 565 -32.81 -16.98 6.65
N ASP A 566 -33.64 -18.00 6.66
CA ASP A 566 -35.10 -17.92 6.62
C ASP A 566 -35.74 -17.39 7.89
N LYS A 567 -34.96 -17.43 9.02
CA LYS A 567 -35.35 -16.94 10.35
C LYS A 567 -34.27 -16.12 10.95
N PRO A 568 -34.61 -15.18 11.88
CA PRO A 568 -33.59 -14.45 12.64
C PRO A 568 -32.69 -15.41 13.43
N LEU A 569 -31.43 -15.06 13.56
CA LEU A 569 -30.42 -15.88 14.20
C LEU A 569 -30.26 -15.52 15.69
N VAL A 570 -30.06 -16.53 16.52
CA VAL A 570 -29.56 -16.37 17.89
C VAL A 570 -28.18 -17.01 17.95
N VAL A 571 -27.16 -16.19 18.18
CA VAL A 571 -25.80 -16.70 18.31
C VAL A 571 -25.54 -17.10 19.76
N VAL A 572 -25.03 -18.31 19.92
CA VAL A 572 -24.75 -18.92 21.22
C VAL A 572 -23.26 -19.21 21.36
N SER A 573 -22.63 -18.69 22.41
CA SER A 573 -21.21 -18.96 22.67
C SER A 573 -21.02 -19.55 24.07
N VAL A 574 -20.73 -20.84 24.09
CA VAL A 574 -20.50 -21.62 25.30
C VAL A 574 -19.03 -21.99 25.47
N ARG A 575 -18.62 -22.24 26.70
CA ARG A 575 -17.28 -22.75 27.01
C ARG A 575 -17.30 -23.92 27.95
N ASN A 576 -16.31 -24.78 27.90
CA ASN A 576 -16.15 -25.85 28.85
C ASN A 576 -15.76 -25.29 30.23
N TRP A 577 -16.52 -25.68 31.28
CA TRP A 577 -16.29 -25.30 32.68
C TRP A 577 -16.56 -26.49 33.59
N ARG A 578 -16.29 -26.36 34.89
CA ARG A 578 -16.49 -27.44 35.87
C ARG A 578 -17.99 -27.73 36.05
N ASP A 579 -18.38 -28.98 36.26
CA ASP A 579 -19.72 -29.45 36.59
C ASP A 579 -20.83 -29.02 35.61
N MET A 580 -20.55 -29.11 34.28
CA MET A 580 -21.42 -28.61 33.21
C MET A 580 -22.63 -29.50 32.85
N ASP A 581 -22.69 -30.77 33.29
CA ASP A 581 -23.69 -31.71 32.74
C ASP A 581 -25.15 -31.28 32.99
N LYS A 582 -25.45 -30.77 34.19
CA LYS A 582 -26.77 -30.22 34.52
C LYS A 582 -27.09 -28.95 33.74
N PHE A 583 -26.08 -28.08 33.59
CA PHE A 583 -26.23 -26.86 32.79
C PHE A 583 -26.49 -27.19 31.34
N ILE A 584 -25.72 -28.08 30.72
CA ILE A 584 -25.87 -28.50 29.32
C ILE A 584 -27.30 -28.94 29.01
N SER A 585 -27.87 -29.81 29.85
CA SER A 585 -29.22 -30.32 29.61
C SER A 585 -30.30 -29.23 29.74
N ARG A 586 -30.18 -28.34 30.72
CA ARG A 586 -31.11 -27.20 30.87
C ARG A 586 -30.94 -26.17 29.79
N PHE A 587 -29.67 -25.91 29.37
CA PHE A 587 -29.37 -24.95 28.35
C PHE A 587 -29.80 -25.43 26.96
N ALA A 588 -29.70 -26.74 26.65
CA ALA A 588 -30.25 -27.32 25.46
C ALA A 588 -31.77 -27.10 25.39
N LYS A 589 -32.47 -27.35 26.51
CA LYS A 589 -33.93 -27.11 26.59
C LYS A 589 -34.29 -25.63 26.44
N LEU A 590 -33.45 -24.71 26.93
CA LEU A 590 -33.62 -23.27 26.66
C LEU A 590 -33.51 -22.97 25.18
N CYS A 591 -32.52 -23.54 24.49
CA CYS A 591 -32.33 -23.37 23.04
C CYS A 591 -33.49 -23.92 22.26
N ASP A 592 -34.03 -25.13 22.62
CA ASP A 592 -35.24 -25.71 22.01
C ASP A 592 -36.44 -24.78 22.18
N THR A 593 -36.67 -24.27 23.37
CA THR A 593 -37.75 -23.31 23.64
C THR A 593 -37.60 -22.01 22.81
N ILE A 594 -36.38 -21.56 22.56
CA ILE A 594 -36.14 -20.37 21.71
C ILE A 594 -36.53 -20.67 20.26
N VAL A 595 -36.20 -21.84 19.73
CA VAL A 595 -36.61 -22.25 18.38
C VAL A 595 -38.13 -22.32 18.29
N GLU A 596 -38.79 -22.94 19.26
CA GLU A 596 -40.27 -23.20 19.23
C GLU A 596 -41.06 -21.92 19.50
N LYS A 597 -40.74 -21.20 20.57
CA LYS A 597 -41.51 -20.03 21.04
C LYS A 597 -41.28 -18.78 20.18
N TYR A 598 -40.02 -18.54 19.78
CA TYR A 598 -39.65 -17.28 19.11
C TYR A 598 -39.36 -17.45 17.63
N ASN A 599 -39.40 -18.67 17.10
CA ASN A 599 -39.11 -18.99 15.69
C ASN A 599 -37.76 -18.44 15.23
N ARG A 600 -36.68 -18.80 15.94
CA ARG A 600 -35.30 -18.37 15.70
C ARG A 600 -34.41 -19.56 15.38
N ASN A 601 -33.39 -19.37 14.54
CA ASN A 601 -32.35 -20.35 14.31
C ASN A 601 -31.21 -20.19 15.35
N ILE A 602 -30.84 -21.31 15.99
CA ILE A 602 -29.71 -21.32 16.95
C ILE A 602 -28.41 -21.61 16.21
N VAL A 603 -27.41 -20.73 16.39
CA VAL A 603 -26.08 -20.85 15.79
C VAL A 603 -25.02 -20.81 16.87
N PHE A 604 -24.29 -21.91 17.07
CA PHE A 604 -23.18 -21.98 18.01
C PHE A 604 -21.91 -21.39 17.38
N LEU A 605 -21.27 -20.47 18.11
CA LEU A 605 -20.05 -19.77 17.75
C LEU A 605 -18.91 -20.11 18.72
N ALA A 606 -17.82 -20.66 18.21
CA ALA A 606 -16.61 -20.96 18.98
C ALA A 606 -15.66 -19.75 19.02
N MET A 607 -15.27 -19.33 20.21
CA MET A 607 -14.26 -18.30 20.44
C MET A 607 -12.87 -18.89 20.68
N GLN A 608 -12.78 -20.16 21.03
CA GLN A 608 -11.50 -20.87 21.21
C GLN A 608 -11.58 -22.27 20.60
N MET A 609 -10.91 -22.44 19.49
CA MET A 609 -10.86 -23.73 18.79
C MET A 609 -9.79 -24.67 19.38
N PRO A 610 -10.03 -25.99 19.47
CA PRO A 610 -11.29 -26.68 19.18
C PRO A 610 -12.25 -26.78 20.39
N ASN A 611 -11.84 -26.27 21.55
CA ASN A 611 -12.52 -26.51 22.84
C ASN A 611 -13.99 -26.12 22.86
N ASP A 612 -14.34 -25.00 22.24
CA ASP A 612 -15.72 -24.49 22.26
C ASP A 612 -16.61 -25.25 21.25
N ILE A 613 -16.04 -25.82 20.20
CA ILE A 613 -16.78 -26.73 19.30
C ILE A 613 -17.25 -27.97 20.09
N THR A 614 -16.35 -28.59 20.85
CA THR A 614 -16.65 -29.81 21.62
C THR A 614 -17.82 -29.61 22.59
N ILE A 615 -17.88 -28.46 23.28
CA ILE A 615 -18.97 -28.18 24.20
C ILE A 615 -20.27 -27.83 23.47
N SER A 616 -20.18 -27.10 22.33
CA SER A 616 -21.33 -26.80 21.49
C SER A 616 -21.99 -28.07 20.94
N GLU A 617 -21.18 -29.05 20.50
CA GLU A 617 -21.68 -30.36 20.07
C GLU A 617 -22.37 -31.14 21.20
N LYS A 618 -21.89 -31.02 22.45
CA LYS A 618 -22.55 -31.65 23.58
C LYS A 618 -23.93 -31.02 23.85
N VAL A 619 -24.05 -29.70 23.72
CA VAL A 619 -25.35 -29.01 23.86
C VAL A 619 -26.28 -29.41 22.70
N GLN A 620 -25.79 -29.31 21.46
CA GLN A 620 -26.57 -29.67 20.27
C GLN A 620 -27.11 -31.11 20.31
N LYS A 621 -26.33 -32.10 20.77
CA LYS A 621 -26.75 -33.49 20.95
C LYS A 621 -27.87 -33.68 21.98
N LYS A 622 -28.08 -32.71 22.86
CA LYS A 622 -29.16 -32.73 23.87
C LYS A 622 -30.38 -31.92 23.45
N MET A 623 -30.27 -31.18 22.37
CA MET A 623 -31.39 -30.45 21.77
C MET A 623 -32.27 -31.39 20.98
N GLU A 624 -33.59 -31.09 20.94
CA GLU A 624 -34.61 -31.75 20.14
C GLU A 624 -34.85 -30.97 18.84
N GLN A 625 -34.59 -29.65 18.86
CA GLN A 625 -34.77 -28.76 17.71
C GLN A 625 -33.47 -28.60 16.91
N PRO A 626 -33.55 -28.27 15.61
CA PRO A 626 -32.36 -28.01 14.78
C PRO A 626 -31.52 -26.86 15.31
N ALA A 627 -30.20 -27.05 15.33
CA ALA A 627 -29.22 -26.01 15.66
C ALA A 627 -27.97 -26.20 14.79
N TYR A 628 -27.23 -25.13 14.56
CA TYR A 628 -26.09 -25.09 13.67
C TYR A 628 -24.81 -24.76 14.44
N ILE A 629 -23.67 -25.24 13.98
CA ILE A 629 -22.35 -24.96 14.58
C ILE A 629 -21.44 -24.41 13.50
N LEU A 630 -20.93 -23.21 13.70
CA LEU A 630 -19.90 -22.62 12.83
C LEU A 630 -18.57 -23.34 13.03
N ARG A 631 -18.07 -23.99 11.97
CA ARG A 631 -16.84 -24.83 12.02
C ARG A 631 -15.65 -24.19 11.36
N GLY A 632 -15.85 -23.15 10.56
CA GLY A 632 -14.80 -22.43 9.85
C GLY A 632 -13.81 -21.73 10.79
N SER A 633 -12.64 -21.39 10.25
CA SER A 633 -11.66 -20.54 10.94
C SER A 633 -11.87 -19.10 10.52
N TYR A 634 -12.44 -18.30 11.40
CA TYR A 634 -12.78 -16.92 11.14
C TYR A 634 -11.78 -15.95 11.78
N THR A 635 -11.55 -14.82 11.13
CA THR A 635 -10.88 -13.69 11.74
C THR A 635 -11.79 -13.00 12.76
N PRO A 636 -11.25 -12.25 13.72
CA PRO A 636 -12.07 -11.50 14.68
C PRO A 636 -13.09 -10.56 14.02
N SER A 637 -12.75 -9.91 12.90
CA SER A 637 -13.68 -9.04 12.16
C SER A 637 -14.83 -9.84 11.51
N GLU A 638 -14.56 -11.03 11.00
CA GLU A 638 -15.59 -11.92 10.45
C GLU A 638 -16.53 -12.41 11.57
N VAL A 639 -15.98 -12.82 12.72
CA VAL A 639 -16.79 -13.21 13.89
C VAL A 639 -17.68 -12.05 14.34
N MET A 640 -17.14 -10.84 14.37
CA MET A 640 -17.90 -9.64 14.74
C MET A 640 -18.99 -9.32 13.73
N GLY A 641 -18.72 -9.52 12.42
CA GLY A 641 -19.71 -9.40 11.36
C GLY A 641 -20.83 -10.45 11.49
N ILE A 642 -20.48 -11.70 11.76
CA ILE A 642 -21.47 -12.78 12.01
C ILE A 642 -22.36 -12.41 13.21
N ILE A 643 -21.77 -11.93 14.31
CA ILE A 643 -22.53 -11.47 15.49
C ILE A 643 -23.49 -10.34 15.11
N SER A 644 -23.13 -9.44 14.21
CA SER A 644 -24.00 -8.32 13.80
C SER A 644 -25.29 -8.77 13.07
N THR A 645 -25.34 -10.01 12.57
CA THR A 645 -26.54 -10.58 11.92
C THR A 645 -27.53 -11.17 12.93
N ALA A 646 -27.13 -11.33 14.19
CA ALA A 646 -27.96 -11.96 15.21
C ALA A 646 -29.10 -11.04 15.70
N ASP A 647 -30.19 -11.66 16.09
CA ASP A 647 -31.31 -11.00 16.76
C ASP A 647 -30.97 -10.65 18.20
N PHE A 648 -30.36 -11.59 18.90
CA PHE A 648 -29.73 -11.44 20.22
C PHE A 648 -28.67 -12.54 20.45
N ILE A 649 -27.89 -12.41 21.52
CA ILE A 649 -26.78 -13.31 21.87
C ILE A 649 -27.01 -13.96 23.23
N LEU A 650 -26.65 -15.25 23.33
CA LEU A 650 -26.51 -15.95 24.60
C LEU A 650 -25.04 -16.33 24.79
N SER A 651 -24.36 -15.80 25.81
CA SER A 651 -22.93 -16.08 25.90
C SER A 651 -22.38 -16.28 27.31
N MET A 652 -21.47 -17.24 27.40
CA MET A 652 -20.53 -17.40 28.51
C MET A 652 -19.18 -16.73 28.26
N ARG A 653 -18.85 -16.36 27.01
CA ARG A 653 -17.57 -15.82 26.62
C ARG A 653 -17.57 -14.29 26.66
N LEU A 654 -16.63 -13.72 27.44
CA LEU A 654 -16.50 -12.28 27.61
C LEU A 654 -16.39 -11.53 26.27
N HIS A 655 -15.51 -11.99 25.38
CA HIS A 655 -15.32 -11.28 24.12
C HIS A 655 -16.51 -11.40 23.16
N THR A 656 -17.33 -12.47 23.26
CA THR A 656 -18.59 -12.51 22.51
C THR A 656 -19.54 -11.41 23.00
N LEU A 657 -19.60 -11.15 24.34
CA LEU A 657 -20.39 -10.04 24.87
C LEU A 657 -19.85 -8.68 24.43
N ILE A 658 -18.52 -8.49 24.40
CA ILE A 658 -17.88 -7.26 23.92
C ILE A 658 -18.17 -7.05 22.43
N PHE A 659 -18.07 -8.10 21.61
CA PHE A 659 -18.37 -8.05 20.18
C PHE A 659 -19.84 -7.68 19.94
N ALA A 660 -20.75 -8.32 20.69
CA ALA A 660 -22.18 -8.02 20.62
C ALA A 660 -22.47 -6.57 20.99
N ALA A 661 -21.88 -6.08 22.09
CA ALA A 661 -22.02 -4.69 22.50
C ALA A 661 -21.48 -3.72 21.43
N ARG A 662 -20.33 -4.03 20.83
CA ARG A 662 -19.75 -3.20 19.75
C ARG A 662 -20.62 -3.19 18.49
N GLN A 663 -21.34 -4.27 18.21
CA GLN A 663 -22.29 -4.39 17.09
C GLN A 663 -23.73 -4.01 17.46
N HIS A 664 -23.94 -3.52 18.69
CA HIS A 664 -25.23 -3.10 19.22
C HIS A 664 -26.29 -4.22 19.20
N VAL A 665 -25.84 -5.47 19.36
CA VAL A 665 -26.73 -6.64 19.41
C VAL A 665 -27.09 -6.95 20.87
N PRO A 666 -28.38 -7.00 21.23
CA PRO A 666 -28.82 -7.34 22.58
C PRO A 666 -28.26 -8.69 23.04
N LEU A 667 -27.97 -8.82 24.31
CA LEU A 667 -27.27 -9.99 24.82
C LEU A 667 -27.72 -10.39 26.22
N VAL A 668 -27.63 -11.69 26.51
CA VAL A 668 -27.76 -12.26 27.88
C VAL A 668 -26.45 -13.00 28.19
N GLY A 669 -25.80 -12.59 29.27
CA GLY A 669 -24.57 -13.23 29.72
C GLY A 669 -24.78 -14.23 30.85
N PHE A 670 -24.04 -15.35 30.83
CA PHE A 670 -24.06 -16.36 31.90
C PHE A 670 -22.74 -16.27 32.69
N VAL A 671 -22.88 -16.03 33.99
CA VAL A 671 -21.75 -15.71 34.87
C VAL A 671 -21.06 -17.00 35.35
N TYR A 672 -19.79 -17.13 35.07
CA TYR A 672 -18.88 -18.14 35.61
C TYR A 672 -17.60 -17.49 36.19
N ASP A 673 -17.39 -16.21 35.88
CA ASP A 673 -16.24 -15.41 36.26
C ASP A 673 -16.75 -13.99 36.60
N PRO A 674 -16.29 -13.35 37.67
CA PRO A 674 -16.73 -12.00 38.08
C PRO A 674 -16.58 -10.94 36.96
N LYS A 675 -15.72 -11.15 35.99
CA LYS A 675 -15.56 -10.23 34.85
C LYS A 675 -16.77 -10.20 33.92
N ILE A 676 -17.49 -11.31 33.79
CA ILE A 676 -18.75 -11.35 33.02
C ILE A 676 -19.76 -10.43 33.67
N GLU A 677 -19.96 -10.60 34.99
CA GLU A 677 -20.89 -9.81 35.79
C GLU A 677 -20.57 -8.30 35.68
N TYR A 678 -19.30 -7.93 35.89
CA TYR A 678 -18.84 -6.55 35.73
C TYR A 678 -19.18 -5.95 34.35
N TYR A 679 -18.93 -6.70 33.22
CA TYR A 679 -19.24 -6.18 31.90
C TYR A 679 -20.73 -6.10 31.64
N LEU A 680 -21.56 -7.04 32.16
CA LEU A 680 -23.01 -6.98 32.05
C LEU A 680 -23.56 -5.75 32.76
N GLU A 681 -23.09 -5.46 33.99
CA GLU A 681 -23.45 -4.25 34.74
C GLU A 681 -23.01 -2.99 33.98
N LYS A 682 -21.78 -2.93 33.50
CA LYS A 682 -21.24 -1.79 32.75
C LYS A 682 -21.98 -1.50 31.46
N LEU A 683 -22.44 -2.56 30.78
CA LEU A 683 -23.24 -2.47 29.54
C LEU A 683 -24.75 -2.30 29.86
N GLU A 684 -25.15 -2.44 31.08
CA GLU A 684 -26.56 -2.48 31.53
C GLU A 684 -27.36 -3.55 30.77
N MET A 685 -26.73 -4.73 30.62
CA MET A 685 -27.35 -5.88 29.96
C MET A 685 -27.72 -6.97 30.97
N PRO A 686 -28.77 -7.74 30.66
CA PRO A 686 -29.27 -8.75 31.61
C PRO A 686 -28.30 -9.91 31.83
N SER A 687 -28.30 -10.41 33.07
CA SER A 687 -27.60 -11.61 33.48
C SER A 687 -28.56 -12.81 33.54
N GLY A 688 -28.23 -13.89 32.83
CA GLY A 688 -28.91 -15.19 32.93
C GLY A 688 -28.52 -15.97 34.20
N GLY A 689 -27.78 -15.32 35.15
CA GLY A 689 -27.36 -15.89 36.41
C GLY A 689 -26.07 -16.69 36.36
N ASP A 690 -25.71 -17.26 37.53
CA ASP A 690 -24.57 -18.16 37.69
C ASP A 690 -24.87 -19.55 37.11
N LEU A 691 -23.86 -20.21 36.52
CA LEU A 691 -24.03 -21.54 35.89
C LEU A 691 -24.55 -22.61 36.84
N LYS A 692 -24.28 -22.49 38.13
CA LYS A 692 -24.74 -23.46 39.16
C LYS A 692 -26.19 -23.25 39.54
N SER A 693 -26.65 -22.01 39.52
CA SER A 693 -28.01 -21.58 39.84
C SER A 693 -28.83 -21.20 38.61
N PHE A 694 -28.46 -21.68 37.41
CA PHE A 694 -29.14 -21.36 36.19
C PHE A 694 -30.64 -21.64 36.27
N ASP A 695 -31.43 -20.60 36.07
CA ASP A 695 -32.89 -20.61 36.06
C ASP A 695 -33.39 -20.33 34.65
N MET A 696 -34.08 -21.33 34.05
CA MET A 696 -34.60 -21.26 32.72
C MET A 696 -35.75 -20.26 32.58
N ASP A 697 -36.67 -20.23 33.53
CA ASP A 697 -37.86 -19.37 33.50
C ASP A 697 -37.47 -17.90 33.64
N HIS A 698 -36.51 -17.61 34.51
CA HIS A 698 -35.94 -16.28 34.64
C HIS A 698 -35.29 -15.85 33.32
N THR A 699 -34.47 -16.72 32.72
CA THR A 699 -33.79 -16.43 31.44
C THR A 699 -34.77 -16.21 30.29
N LEU A 700 -35.85 -17.02 30.20
CA LEU A 700 -36.92 -16.82 29.22
C LEU A 700 -37.63 -15.48 29.39
N GLY A 701 -37.85 -15.05 30.65
CA GLY A 701 -38.40 -13.72 30.96
C GLY A 701 -37.50 -12.58 30.45
N LEU A 702 -36.17 -12.72 30.56
CA LEU A 702 -35.22 -11.75 30.01
C LEU A 702 -35.25 -11.73 28.45
N ILE A 703 -35.38 -12.89 27.86
CA ILE A 703 -35.50 -13.00 26.38
C ILE A 703 -36.81 -12.38 25.91
N ASP A 704 -37.93 -12.62 26.61
CA ASP A 704 -39.22 -11.99 26.31
C ASP A 704 -39.11 -10.47 26.31
N ASP A 705 -38.41 -9.90 27.31
CA ASP A 705 -38.18 -8.47 27.43
C ASP A 705 -37.27 -7.94 26.29
N ILE A 706 -36.18 -8.65 25.98
CA ILE A 706 -35.29 -8.27 24.86
C ILE A 706 -36.05 -8.27 23.53
N VAL A 707 -36.84 -9.31 23.24
CA VAL A 707 -37.60 -9.41 21.99
C VAL A 707 -38.65 -8.31 21.89
N LYS A 708 -39.32 -7.99 22.99
CA LYS A 708 -40.35 -6.94 23.06
C LYS A 708 -39.76 -5.54 22.95
N ASN A 709 -38.64 -5.29 23.62
CA ASN A 709 -38.05 -3.96 23.78
C ASN A 709 -36.70 -3.82 23.07
N LYS A 710 -36.47 -4.56 21.98
CA LYS A 710 -35.19 -4.66 21.26
C LYS A 710 -34.55 -3.32 20.98
N GLN A 711 -35.31 -2.35 20.45
CA GLN A 711 -34.80 -1.02 20.10
C GLN A 711 -34.22 -0.27 21.31
N ALA A 712 -34.81 -0.41 22.48
CA ALA A 712 -34.29 0.19 23.70
C ALA A 712 -32.94 -0.41 24.13
N TYR A 713 -32.78 -1.75 23.98
CA TYR A 713 -31.51 -2.42 24.24
C TYR A 713 -30.43 -2.01 23.20
N VAL A 714 -30.79 -1.90 21.92
CA VAL A 714 -29.88 -1.42 20.86
C VAL A 714 -29.39 0.00 21.15
N ALA A 715 -30.31 0.92 21.46
CA ALA A 715 -29.96 2.33 21.76
C ALA A 715 -29.03 2.44 22.99
N LYS A 716 -29.31 1.63 24.03
CA LYS A 716 -28.48 1.56 25.23
C LYS A 716 -27.07 1.06 24.90
N LEU A 717 -26.95 0.00 24.12
CA LEU A 717 -25.65 -0.55 23.71
C LEU A 717 -24.88 0.43 22.82
N GLU A 718 -25.56 1.16 21.95
CA GLU A 718 -24.93 2.19 21.11
C GLU A 718 -24.28 3.30 21.94
N GLU A 719 -24.99 3.80 22.97
CA GLU A 719 -24.46 4.80 23.90
C GLU A 719 -23.24 4.25 24.67
N LYS A 720 -23.38 3.05 25.26
CA LYS A 720 -22.31 2.43 26.05
C LYS A 720 -21.09 2.07 25.21
N ALA A 721 -21.29 1.50 24.02
CA ALA A 721 -20.20 1.15 23.10
C ALA A 721 -19.46 2.40 22.62
N LYS A 722 -20.15 3.49 22.32
CA LYS A 722 -19.54 4.78 21.98
C LYS A 722 -18.66 5.32 23.09
N HIS A 723 -19.15 5.28 24.33
CA HIS A 723 -18.35 5.70 25.49
C HIS A 723 -17.11 4.82 25.69
N LEU A 724 -17.25 3.49 25.62
CA LEU A 724 -16.15 2.55 25.79
C LEU A 724 -15.13 2.64 24.65
N ASN A 725 -15.58 2.92 23.40
CA ASN A 725 -14.69 3.21 22.28
C ASN A 725 -13.81 4.43 22.56
N GLN A 726 -14.39 5.53 23.03
CA GLN A 726 -13.62 6.74 23.40
C GLN A 726 -12.63 6.47 24.55
N MET A 727 -13.00 5.64 25.50
CA MET A 727 -12.13 5.22 26.60
C MET A 727 -10.99 4.33 26.09
N ALA A 728 -11.25 3.43 25.15
CA ALA A 728 -10.25 2.56 24.54
C ALA A 728 -9.18 3.38 23.81
N HIS A 729 -9.55 4.39 23.03
CA HIS A 729 -8.61 5.30 22.35
C HIS A 729 -7.75 6.19 23.27
N ARG A 730 -7.95 6.14 24.58
CA ARG A 730 -7.01 6.78 25.51
C ARG A 730 -5.69 6.01 25.64
N ASN A 731 -5.69 4.72 25.35
CA ASN A 731 -4.49 3.88 25.43
C ASN A 731 -3.38 4.38 24.50
N GLU A 732 -3.71 4.74 23.25
CA GLU A 732 -2.74 5.26 22.25
C GLU A 732 -2.20 6.62 22.68
N LYS A 733 -3.04 7.48 23.23
CA LYS A 733 -2.60 8.79 23.75
C LYS A 733 -1.60 8.64 24.89
N TYR A 734 -1.80 7.64 25.74
CA TYR A 734 -0.85 7.31 26.81
C TYR A 734 0.45 6.72 26.26
N LEU A 735 0.38 5.87 25.23
CA LEU A 735 1.55 5.31 24.58
C LEU A 735 2.38 6.42 23.91
N MET A 736 1.77 7.33 23.15
CA MET A 736 2.46 8.48 22.56
C MET A 736 3.22 9.28 23.62
N ARG A 737 2.53 9.69 24.70
CA ARG A 737 3.16 10.44 25.80
C ARG A 737 4.32 9.68 26.44
N LEU A 738 4.21 8.35 26.53
CA LEU A 738 5.29 7.51 27.03
C LEU A 738 6.50 7.52 26.11
N LEU A 739 6.29 7.40 24.78
CA LEU A 739 7.36 7.32 23.80
C LEU A 739 8.02 8.69 23.54
N GLU A 740 7.27 9.78 23.60
CA GLU A 740 7.77 11.15 23.37
C GLU A 740 8.53 11.73 24.56
N LYS A 741 8.21 11.33 25.80
CA LYS A 741 8.96 11.80 26.97
C LYS A 741 10.45 11.45 26.82
N ARG A 742 11.27 12.46 26.58
CA ARG A 742 12.74 12.36 26.68
C ARG A 742 13.09 11.95 28.12
N LYS A 743 14.11 11.06 28.26
CA LYS A 743 14.67 10.69 29.57
C LYS A 743 15.22 11.91 30.29
#